data_f022cfd840aa69c1cbcba97732238b40
#
_entry.id   f022cfd840aa69c1cbcba97732238b40
#
_cell.length_a   1.000
_cell.length_b   1.000
_cell.length_c   1.000
_cell.angle_alpha   90.00
_cell.angle_beta   90.00
_cell.angle_gamma   90.00
#
_symmetry.space_group_name_H-M   'P 1'
#
loop_
_entity.id
_entity.type
_entity.pdbx_description
1 polymer ?
#
loop_
_entity_poly.entity_id
_entity_poly.type
_entity_poly.pdbx_seq_one_letter_code
_entity_poly.pdbx_strand_id
1 'polypeptide(L)'
;MLHRHRVFALVLIALAGAAVAVQAQGRIPTPKEHYGFNIGDDYVLANYTDTEAYWKTLDQASDRMTLVDIGRTAEGRTQWMAIITSPENHKRLEHYRTISAQLHEAVGLTDEEARKLASEGRAVVWIDGGLHATEVVGAQSLVEFVYQMVTRTDAETMRFLDDVIVLCVPANPDGMELVSNWYMRNPDPARRSSAGLPRLYQKYAGHDNNRDSYMVNMPETENMNRVMFRQWYPQIMYNHHQSGPAGTVEFMPPFRDPFNYYYDPLIPLGIEQVGTAMHSRMAAEGKPGTTMRSGASYSTWWNGGLRTTAYFQNIIGLLTEIIGNPTPQEIPFVPQRMLPSNDYPFPIMPQRWHIRQSIDYEITANRAVLDVASRYRDTFLFNLYTMGRNQIARGSTDTWTVTPKRVEALQAQIARENPPLAAGGRGGGRGGGGRGGAAAKYFELLRKPEDRDPRGFVLPSDQPDFLTATKFVNALLKNGVRVHRATAPFEIAGKTYPAGSYVLKTAQAARAMVLDLLEPQDHPNDFAYPGGPPRPPYDSAGWTLAYQMGVKFDRILDGFDGPFEVVPDVVKPPKGSVAAPRRRAVGYLVSGQVNDAFVAINRLLAAGEDVYRLTEAMTEGAASFVPGSVYVAAKATTMPQLQTLADEVGLTFVGTSARVPAGAVKLKKVRIGLWDRYGGSMPSGWTRWLFEQYGFPFEVVYPQALDAGHLIAKYDVLVFVDGAIPARETGGGPDAFMGGQPQASNIPEEYRAQLGSVSISKTVPELKKFVEDGGR
;
A
#
# COMPACT_ATOMS: atom_id res chain seq x y z
N MET A 1 -51.94 44.33 -41.03
CA MET A 1 -52.12 43.70 -39.72
C MET A 1 -51.67 42.21 -39.64
N LEU A 2 -51.68 41.47 -40.73
CA LEU A 2 -51.31 40.03 -40.73
C LEU A 2 -49.78 39.72 -40.53
N HIS A 3 -48.89 40.67 -40.80
CA HIS A 3 -47.46 40.44 -40.72
C HIS A 3 -46.93 40.58 -39.29
N ARG A 4 -47.59 41.33 -38.40
CA ARG A 4 -47.19 41.49 -36.96
C ARG A 4 -47.56 40.29 -36.09
N HIS A 5 -48.60 39.54 -36.41
CA HIS A 5 -49.00 38.38 -35.67
C HIS A 5 -48.15 37.14 -35.97
N ARG A 6 -47.52 37.03 -37.14
CA ARG A 6 -46.60 35.93 -37.48
C ARG A 6 -45.24 36.05 -36.80
N VAL A 7 -44.74 37.26 -36.58
CA VAL A 7 -43.48 37.53 -35.88
C VAL A 7 -43.66 37.28 -34.37
N PHE A 8 -44.82 37.62 -33.78
CA PHE A 8 -45.10 37.35 -32.35
C PHE A 8 -45.29 35.85 -32.07
N ALA A 9 -45.89 35.09 -32.98
CA ALA A 9 -46.05 33.65 -32.84
C ALA A 9 -44.70 32.90 -32.99
N LEU A 10 -43.79 33.34 -33.84
CA LEU A 10 -42.46 32.77 -33.98
C LEU A 10 -41.55 33.08 -32.81
N VAL A 11 -41.66 34.24 -32.18
CA VAL A 11 -40.92 34.61 -30.97
C VAL A 11 -41.44 33.85 -29.74
N LEU A 12 -42.76 33.62 -29.62
CA LEU A 12 -43.32 32.79 -28.57
C LEU A 12 -42.99 31.31 -28.70
N ILE A 13 -42.88 30.78 -29.93
CA ILE A 13 -42.44 29.41 -30.18
C ILE A 13 -40.93 29.26 -29.94
N ALA A 14 -40.12 30.27 -30.26
CA ALA A 14 -38.68 30.29 -29.93
C ALA A 14 -38.43 30.42 -28.44
N LEU A 15 -39.24 31.20 -27.70
CA LEU A 15 -39.17 31.30 -26.24
C LEU A 15 -39.70 30.03 -25.51
N ALA A 16 -40.70 29.37 -26.09
CA ALA A 16 -41.15 28.06 -25.57
C ALA A 16 -40.17 26.93 -25.90
N GLY A 17 -39.47 27.00 -27.04
CA GLY A 17 -38.39 26.05 -27.38
C GLY A 17 -37.12 26.25 -26.58
N ALA A 18 -36.82 27.47 -26.12
CA ALA A 18 -35.71 27.75 -25.23
C ALA A 18 -35.99 27.37 -23.74
N ALA A 19 -37.25 27.31 -23.36
CA ALA A 19 -37.66 26.89 -22.00
C ALA A 19 -37.71 25.36 -21.82
N VAL A 20 -37.62 24.57 -22.90
CA VAL A 20 -37.63 23.08 -22.83
C VAL A 20 -36.22 22.47 -22.79
N ALA A 21 -35.17 23.27 -22.87
CA ALA A 21 -33.78 22.81 -22.74
C ALA A 21 -33.15 23.02 -21.35
N VAL A 22 -33.92 23.37 -20.35
CA VAL A 22 -33.55 23.07 -18.95
C VAL A 22 -33.93 21.61 -18.76
N GLN A 23 -33.00 20.71 -19.05
CA GLN A 23 -33.09 19.34 -18.56
C GLN A 23 -33.41 19.45 -17.06
N ALA A 24 -34.62 19.04 -16.69
CA ALA A 24 -34.93 18.84 -15.27
C ALA A 24 -33.91 17.84 -14.77
N GLN A 25 -32.89 18.33 -14.03
CA GLN A 25 -32.02 17.45 -13.24
C GLN A 25 -32.97 16.56 -12.44
N GLY A 26 -32.92 15.25 -12.71
CA GLY A 26 -33.76 14.29 -12.03
C GLY A 26 -33.54 14.45 -10.53
N ARG A 27 -34.59 14.34 -9.72
CA ARG A 27 -34.44 14.37 -8.27
C ARG A 27 -33.42 13.31 -7.86
N ILE A 28 -32.34 13.72 -7.19
CA ILE A 28 -31.32 12.82 -6.65
C ILE A 28 -31.96 11.98 -5.55
N PRO A 29 -32.00 10.64 -5.68
CA PRO A 29 -32.59 9.78 -4.66
C PRO A 29 -31.73 9.79 -3.38
N THR A 30 -32.37 9.82 -2.24
CA THR A 30 -31.71 9.69 -0.95
C THR A 30 -31.19 8.25 -0.77
N PRO A 31 -30.17 8.04 0.11
CA PRO A 31 -29.72 6.68 0.44
C PRO A 31 -30.89 5.77 0.88
N LYS A 32 -31.81 6.31 1.69
CA LYS A 32 -33.02 5.56 2.13
C LYS A 32 -33.89 5.09 0.98
N GLU A 33 -34.08 5.94 -0.03
CA GLU A 33 -34.89 5.55 -1.20
C GLU A 33 -34.20 4.48 -2.05
N HIS A 34 -32.86 4.45 -2.07
CA HIS A 34 -32.08 3.48 -2.83
C HIS A 34 -31.91 2.16 -2.09
N TYR A 35 -31.48 2.20 -0.83
CA TYR A 35 -31.12 1.01 -0.03
C TYR A 35 -32.32 0.46 0.79
N GLY A 36 -33.41 1.24 0.96
CA GLY A 36 -34.51 0.89 1.86
C GLY A 36 -34.27 1.23 3.34
N PHE A 37 -33.07 1.73 3.69
CA PHE A 37 -32.68 2.16 5.03
C PHE A 37 -31.77 3.40 4.96
N ASN A 38 -31.63 4.14 6.06
CA ASN A 38 -30.64 5.22 6.12
C ASN A 38 -29.25 4.63 6.37
N ILE A 39 -28.23 5.20 5.74
CA ILE A 39 -26.85 4.85 6.06
C ILE A 39 -26.61 5.16 7.54
N GLY A 40 -26.20 4.15 8.29
CA GLY A 40 -26.00 4.25 9.74
C GLY A 40 -27.21 3.85 10.58
N ASP A 41 -28.31 3.37 10.00
CA ASP A 41 -29.30 2.65 10.76
C ASP A 41 -28.68 1.39 11.39
N ASP A 42 -29.06 1.07 12.61
CA ASP A 42 -28.54 -0.12 13.31
C ASP A 42 -28.91 -1.42 12.57
N TYR A 43 -28.04 -2.38 12.67
CA TYR A 43 -28.17 -3.74 12.12
C TYR A 43 -28.24 -3.85 10.60
N VAL A 44 -27.90 -2.82 9.85
CA VAL A 44 -27.88 -2.85 8.38
C VAL A 44 -26.54 -2.35 7.83
N LEU A 45 -26.17 -2.88 6.67
CA LEU A 45 -24.98 -2.46 5.91
C LEU A 45 -25.30 -2.46 4.41
N ALA A 46 -24.90 -1.40 3.72
CA ALA A 46 -24.84 -1.36 2.28
C ALA A 46 -23.66 -2.20 1.77
N ASN A 47 -23.87 -3.04 0.75
CA ASN A 47 -22.81 -3.77 0.07
C ASN A 47 -22.23 -2.98 -1.10
N TYR A 48 -21.17 -3.51 -1.73
CA TYR A 48 -20.52 -2.82 -2.83
C TYR A 48 -21.37 -2.79 -4.10
N THR A 49 -22.08 -3.87 -4.42
CA THR A 49 -22.93 -3.96 -5.61
C THR A 49 -24.02 -2.87 -5.60
N ASP A 50 -24.69 -2.70 -4.47
CA ASP A 50 -25.71 -1.66 -4.30
C ASP A 50 -25.07 -0.26 -4.27
N THR A 51 -23.87 -0.11 -3.70
CA THR A 51 -23.13 1.16 -3.69
C THR A 51 -22.70 1.57 -5.10
N GLU A 52 -22.21 0.63 -5.91
CA GLU A 52 -21.91 0.87 -7.32
C GLU A 52 -23.15 1.35 -8.08
N ALA A 53 -24.28 0.68 -7.89
CA ALA A 53 -25.54 1.06 -8.54
C ALA A 53 -25.99 2.47 -8.10
N TYR A 54 -25.88 2.76 -6.81
CA TYR A 54 -26.22 4.07 -6.25
C TYR A 54 -25.31 5.19 -6.81
N TRP A 55 -24.01 4.97 -6.84
CA TRP A 55 -23.06 5.97 -7.35
C TRP A 55 -23.26 6.22 -8.85
N LYS A 56 -23.60 5.21 -9.64
CA LYS A 56 -23.99 5.39 -11.04
C LYS A 56 -25.26 6.25 -11.18
N THR A 57 -26.20 6.10 -10.26
CA THR A 57 -27.41 6.93 -10.21
C THR A 57 -27.08 8.37 -9.84
N LEU A 58 -26.19 8.59 -8.85
CA LEU A 58 -25.73 9.94 -8.46
C LEU A 58 -24.98 10.64 -9.59
N ASP A 59 -24.08 9.93 -10.29
CA ASP A 59 -23.32 10.43 -11.45
C ASP A 59 -24.27 10.91 -12.57
N GLN A 60 -25.31 10.14 -12.85
CA GLN A 60 -26.31 10.50 -13.87
C GLN A 60 -27.21 11.67 -13.46
N ALA A 61 -27.46 11.84 -12.17
CA ALA A 61 -28.41 12.81 -11.64
C ALA A 61 -27.76 14.14 -11.21
N SER A 62 -26.43 14.21 -11.07
CA SER A 62 -25.70 15.39 -10.58
C SER A 62 -24.56 15.79 -11.51
N ASP A 63 -24.45 17.08 -11.78
CA ASP A 63 -23.33 17.69 -12.50
C ASP A 63 -22.10 17.99 -11.61
N ARG A 64 -22.16 17.59 -10.33
CA ARG A 64 -21.07 17.75 -9.34
C ARG A 64 -20.22 16.49 -9.18
N MET A 65 -20.54 15.43 -9.89
CA MET A 65 -19.86 14.13 -9.75
C MET A 65 -19.54 13.55 -11.12
N THR A 66 -18.41 12.86 -11.20
CA THR A 66 -18.07 11.97 -12.33
C THR A 66 -17.52 10.68 -11.77
N LEU A 67 -18.10 9.56 -12.20
CA LEU A 67 -17.67 8.22 -11.77
C LEU A 67 -16.64 7.67 -12.76
N VAL A 68 -15.47 7.28 -12.26
CA VAL A 68 -14.33 6.81 -13.06
C VAL A 68 -13.96 5.38 -12.69
N ASP A 69 -13.87 4.49 -13.68
CA ASP A 69 -13.29 3.15 -13.52
C ASP A 69 -11.76 3.29 -13.35
N ILE A 70 -11.24 2.95 -12.17
CA ILE A 70 -9.81 2.97 -11.88
C ILE A 70 -9.14 1.60 -11.97
N GLY A 71 -9.87 0.56 -12.39
CA GLY A 71 -9.32 -0.76 -12.63
C GLY A 71 -10.11 -1.89 -11.98
N ARG A 72 -9.56 -3.09 -12.06
CA ARG A 72 -10.19 -4.30 -11.53
C ARG A 72 -9.59 -4.69 -10.18
N THR A 73 -10.43 -5.28 -9.35
CA THR A 73 -10.02 -5.93 -8.08
C THR A 73 -9.54 -7.36 -8.32
N ALA A 74 -8.98 -7.98 -7.29
CA ALA A 74 -8.52 -9.37 -7.33
C ALA A 74 -9.65 -10.39 -7.63
N GLU A 75 -10.91 -10.05 -7.36
CA GLU A 75 -12.09 -10.87 -7.70
C GLU A 75 -12.79 -10.38 -8.98
N GLY A 76 -12.23 -9.39 -9.68
CA GLY A 76 -12.70 -8.91 -10.98
C GLY A 76 -13.78 -7.83 -10.95
N ARG A 77 -14.14 -7.29 -9.77
CA ARG A 77 -15.05 -6.14 -9.68
C ARG A 77 -14.38 -4.89 -10.21
N THR A 78 -15.16 -3.95 -10.73
CA THR A 78 -14.65 -2.61 -11.03
C THR A 78 -14.40 -1.85 -9.72
N GLN A 79 -13.22 -1.27 -9.56
CA GLN A 79 -12.96 -0.31 -8.50
C GLN A 79 -13.30 1.09 -9.02
N TRP A 80 -14.32 1.71 -8.44
CA TRP A 80 -14.80 3.02 -8.85
C TRP A 80 -14.20 4.13 -8.01
N MET A 81 -13.96 5.27 -8.66
CA MET A 81 -13.62 6.53 -8.01
C MET A 81 -14.64 7.59 -8.37
N ALA A 82 -15.23 8.23 -7.38
CA ALA A 82 -16.06 9.42 -7.59
C ALA A 82 -15.20 10.69 -7.51
N ILE A 83 -15.16 11.45 -8.60
CA ILE A 83 -14.58 12.80 -8.64
C ILE A 83 -15.71 13.77 -8.33
N ILE A 84 -15.58 14.53 -7.25
CA ILE A 84 -16.60 15.46 -6.78
C ILE A 84 -16.01 16.86 -6.72
N THR A 85 -16.65 17.80 -7.43
CA THR A 85 -16.26 19.21 -7.46
C THR A 85 -17.40 20.04 -8.09
N SER A 86 -17.23 21.37 -8.25
CA SER A 86 -18.25 22.18 -8.94
C SER A 86 -18.36 21.85 -10.44
N PRO A 87 -19.52 22.07 -11.07
CA PRO A 87 -19.71 21.85 -12.50
C PRO A 87 -18.70 22.61 -13.36
N GLU A 88 -18.27 23.78 -12.92
CA GLU A 88 -17.26 24.58 -13.63
C GLU A 88 -15.87 23.94 -13.52
N ASN A 89 -15.52 23.34 -12.39
CA ASN A 89 -14.27 22.61 -12.23
C ASN A 89 -14.28 21.32 -13.06
N HIS A 90 -15.41 20.62 -13.18
CA HIS A 90 -15.53 19.42 -14.03
C HIS A 90 -15.15 19.68 -15.50
N LYS A 91 -15.47 20.87 -16.03
CA LYS A 91 -15.09 21.27 -17.39
C LYS A 91 -13.57 21.42 -17.57
N ARG A 92 -12.81 21.49 -16.48
CA ARG A 92 -11.38 21.80 -16.46
C ARG A 92 -10.54 20.79 -15.69
N LEU A 93 -11.03 19.58 -15.43
CA LEU A 93 -10.33 18.57 -14.62
C LEU A 93 -8.91 18.29 -15.10
N GLU A 94 -8.72 18.14 -16.43
CA GLU A 94 -7.40 17.90 -17.01
C GLU A 94 -6.42 19.05 -16.78
N HIS A 95 -6.89 20.28 -16.81
CA HIS A 95 -6.09 21.45 -16.49
C HIS A 95 -5.61 21.42 -15.03
N TYR A 96 -6.49 21.12 -14.08
CA TYR A 96 -6.13 21.04 -12.65
C TYR A 96 -5.21 19.85 -12.36
N ARG A 97 -5.43 18.72 -13.03
CA ARG A 97 -4.54 17.55 -12.96
C ARG A 97 -3.13 17.90 -13.44
N THR A 98 -3.03 18.63 -14.54
CA THR A 98 -1.76 19.11 -15.09
C THR A 98 -1.06 20.06 -14.12
N ILE A 99 -1.78 20.97 -13.48
CA ILE A 99 -1.21 21.87 -12.45
C ILE A 99 -0.65 21.06 -11.28
N SER A 100 -1.41 20.11 -10.72
CA SER A 100 -0.94 19.24 -9.63
C SER A 100 0.33 18.48 -10.02
N ALA A 101 0.38 17.91 -11.23
CA ALA A 101 1.54 17.19 -11.72
C ALA A 101 2.78 18.11 -11.86
N GLN A 102 2.61 19.30 -12.45
CA GLN A 102 3.72 20.26 -12.58
C GLN A 102 4.26 20.71 -11.22
N LEU A 103 3.39 21.00 -10.27
CA LEU A 103 3.77 21.40 -8.92
C LEU A 103 4.43 20.24 -8.16
N HIS A 104 3.95 19.01 -8.30
CA HIS A 104 4.58 17.84 -7.69
C HIS A 104 5.98 17.57 -8.26
N GLU A 105 6.10 17.56 -9.59
CA GLU A 105 7.38 17.31 -10.24
C GLU A 105 8.42 18.42 -9.99
N ALA A 106 7.97 19.67 -9.85
CA ALA A 106 8.76 20.86 -9.53
C ALA A 106 9.96 21.10 -10.47
N VAL A 107 9.97 20.50 -11.65
CA VAL A 107 11.09 20.59 -12.61
C VAL A 107 10.93 21.82 -13.49
N GLY A 108 11.97 22.67 -13.51
CA GLY A 108 12.05 23.83 -14.42
C GLY A 108 11.12 24.99 -14.05
N LEU A 109 10.46 24.95 -12.88
CA LEU A 109 9.61 26.03 -12.38
C LEU A 109 10.38 26.98 -11.46
N THR A 110 10.14 28.28 -11.64
CA THR A 110 10.49 29.30 -10.66
C THR A 110 9.45 29.38 -9.54
N ASP A 111 9.81 29.97 -8.41
CA ASP A 111 8.86 30.20 -7.30
C ASP A 111 7.66 31.07 -7.73
N GLU A 112 7.87 32.03 -8.64
CA GLU A 112 6.81 32.90 -9.16
C GLU A 112 5.81 32.11 -10.04
N GLU A 113 6.31 31.30 -10.96
CA GLU A 113 5.49 30.43 -11.81
C GLU A 113 4.71 29.40 -10.96
N ALA A 114 5.36 28.79 -9.97
CA ALA A 114 4.72 27.87 -9.06
C ALA A 114 3.61 28.55 -8.23
N ARG A 115 3.81 29.78 -7.74
CA ARG A 115 2.75 30.55 -7.04
C ARG A 115 1.57 30.87 -7.99
N LYS A 116 1.85 31.19 -9.23
CA LYS A 116 0.81 31.41 -10.24
C LYS A 116 -0.01 30.15 -10.46
N LEU A 117 0.65 29.01 -10.70
CA LEU A 117 -0.03 27.71 -10.84
C LEU A 117 -0.84 27.36 -9.59
N ALA A 118 -0.30 27.58 -8.39
CA ALA A 118 -0.99 27.34 -7.14
C ALA A 118 -2.26 28.16 -7.00
N SER A 119 -2.22 29.44 -7.39
CA SER A 119 -3.40 30.32 -7.36
C SER A 119 -4.49 29.95 -8.37
N GLU A 120 -4.11 29.40 -9.51
CA GLU A 120 -5.02 28.92 -10.55
C GLU A 120 -5.58 27.53 -10.26
N GLY A 121 -4.84 26.71 -9.49
CA GLY A 121 -5.15 25.33 -9.19
C GLY A 121 -6.35 25.11 -8.28
N ARG A 122 -6.69 23.85 -8.08
CA ARG A 122 -7.63 23.37 -7.07
C ARG A 122 -6.92 22.38 -6.16
N ALA A 123 -7.18 22.44 -4.86
CA ALA A 123 -6.65 21.43 -3.96
C ALA A 123 -7.28 20.08 -4.32
N VAL A 124 -6.45 19.05 -4.43
CA VAL A 124 -6.92 17.68 -4.65
C VAL A 124 -6.85 16.95 -3.30
N VAL A 125 -7.99 16.42 -2.88
CA VAL A 125 -8.13 15.66 -1.64
C VAL A 125 -8.63 14.26 -1.95
N TRP A 126 -7.83 13.26 -1.63
CA TRP A 126 -8.22 11.85 -1.67
C TRP A 126 -8.90 11.47 -0.36
N ILE A 127 -10.04 10.79 -0.44
CA ILE A 127 -10.77 10.23 0.70
C ILE A 127 -11.16 8.80 0.35
N ASP A 128 -10.68 7.83 1.11
CA ASP A 128 -11.07 6.44 0.94
C ASP A 128 -11.71 5.86 2.20
N GLY A 129 -12.40 4.73 2.05
CA GLY A 129 -12.99 4.01 3.15
C GLY A 129 -13.08 2.51 2.88
N GLY A 130 -13.04 1.73 3.93
CA GLY A 130 -13.22 0.28 3.85
C GLY A 130 -12.02 -0.49 3.31
N LEU A 131 -10.81 0.03 3.43
CA LEU A 131 -9.58 -0.70 3.07
C LEU A 131 -9.52 -2.04 3.83
N HIS A 132 -9.65 -2.00 5.14
CA HIS A 132 -9.96 -3.17 5.95
C HIS A 132 -11.48 -3.35 5.98
N ALA A 133 -12.01 -4.30 5.25
CA ALA A 133 -13.44 -4.37 5.00
C ALA A 133 -14.29 -4.70 6.24
N THR A 134 -13.69 -5.28 7.30
CA THR A 134 -14.35 -5.47 8.60
C THR A 134 -14.50 -4.17 9.39
N GLU A 135 -13.81 -3.11 8.98
CA GLU A 135 -13.88 -1.75 9.49
C GLU A 135 -14.96 -0.99 8.72
N VAL A 136 -16.21 -1.38 8.94
CA VAL A 136 -17.33 -1.02 8.07
C VAL A 136 -17.70 0.46 8.06
N VAL A 137 -17.36 1.22 9.13
CA VAL A 137 -17.79 2.62 9.28
C VAL A 137 -17.28 3.48 8.13
N GLY A 138 -15.99 3.37 7.78
CA GLY A 138 -15.39 4.18 6.70
C GLY A 138 -16.05 3.96 5.34
N ALA A 139 -16.38 2.70 4.98
CA ALA A 139 -17.09 2.40 3.73
C ALA A 139 -18.51 2.95 3.73
N GLN A 140 -19.24 2.82 4.85
CA GLN A 140 -20.61 3.34 4.97
C GLN A 140 -20.63 4.87 5.01
N SER A 141 -19.71 5.52 5.75
CA SER A 141 -19.62 6.97 5.81
C SER A 141 -19.32 7.59 4.45
N LEU A 142 -18.53 6.91 3.62
CA LEU A 142 -18.21 7.37 2.27
C LEU A 142 -19.45 7.45 1.37
N VAL A 143 -20.39 6.49 1.48
CA VAL A 143 -21.68 6.53 0.75
C VAL A 143 -22.49 7.76 1.13
N GLU A 144 -22.64 8.01 2.43
CA GLU A 144 -23.37 9.18 2.96
C GLU A 144 -22.66 10.48 2.58
N PHE A 145 -21.33 10.53 2.67
CA PHE A 145 -20.54 11.72 2.33
C PHE A 145 -20.69 12.10 0.86
N VAL A 146 -20.57 11.15 -0.07
CA VAL A 146 -20.77 11.40 -1.51
C VAL A 146 -22.15 11.97 -1.78
N TYR A 147 -23.22 11.37 -1.20
CA TYR A 147 -24.58 11.90 -1.32
C TYR A 147 -24.68 13.33 -0.82
N GLN A 148 -24.13 13.64 0.35
CA GLN A 148 -24.17 15.00 0.91
C GLN A 148 -23.44 16.01 0.01
N MET A 149 -22.29 15.65 -0.56
CA MET A 149 -21.51 16.55 -1.41
C MET A 149 -22.22 16.87 -2.71
N VAL A 150 -22.98 15.93 -3.29
CA VAL A 150 -23.70 16.18 -4.53
C VAL A 150 -25.06 16.87 -4.33
N THR A 151 -25.60 16.88 -3.09
CA THR A 151 -26.96 17.40 -2.83
C THR A 151 -27.00 18.69 -2.00
N ARG A 152 -26.07 18.89 -1.06
CA ARG A 152 -26.08 20.06 -0.16
C ARG A 152 -25.75 21.34 -0.92
N THR A 153 -26.38 22.43 -0.48
CA THR A 153 -26.25 23.77 -1.08
C THR A 153 -25.89 24.85 -0.06
N ASP A 154 -25.49 24.45 1.16
CA ASP A 154 -24.99 25.39 2.15
C ASP A 154 -23.66 26.03 1.69
N ALA A 155 -23.40 27.23 2.17
CA ALA A 155 -22.25 28.03 1.73
C ALA A 155 -20.91 27.32 1.93
N GLU A 156 -20.78 26.47 2.97
CA GLU A 156 -19.56 25.71 3.22
C GLU A 156 -19.35 24.64 2.16
N THR A 157 -20.39 23.85 1.83
CA THR A 157 -20.33 22.82 0.79
C THR A 157 -20.04 23.43 -0.58
N MET A 158 -20.68 24.57 -0.92
CA MET A 158 -20.43 25.24 -2.18
C MET A 158 -18.97 25.72 -2.30
N ARG A 159 -18.40 26.27 -1.23
CA ARG A 159 -16.99 26.65 -1.19
C ARG A 159 -16.06 25.45 -1.38
N PHE A 160 -16.36 24.30 -0.75
CA PHE A 160 -15.57 23.08 -0.96
C PHE A 160 -15.59 22.66 -2.44
N LEU A 161 -16.75 22.65 -3.06
CA LEU A 161 -16.88 22.29 -4.48
C LEU A 161 -16.14 23.25 -5.42
N ASP A 162 -16.08 24.54 -5.08
CA ASP A 162 -15.36 25.53 -5.89
C ASP A 162 -13.84 25.45 -5.74
N ASP A 163 -13.34 25.15 -4.54
CA ASP A 163 -11.91 25.20 -4.22
C ASP A 163 -11.20 23.84 -4.27
N VAL A 164 -11.95 22.73 -4.19
CA VAL A 164 -11.39 21.39 -3.99
C VAL A 164 -11.93 20.42 -5.04
N ILE A 165 -11.07 19.53 -5.50
CA ILE A 165 -11.43 18.32 -6.23
C ILE A 165 -11.30 17.16 -5.25
N VAL A 166 -12.42 16.53 -4.91
CA VAL A 166 -12.46 15.40 -3.98
C VAL A 166 -12.48 14.09 -4.77
N LEU A 167 -11.55 13.18 -4.44
CA LEU A 167 -11.45 11.85 -5.02
C LEU A 167 -11.90 10.83 -3.97
N CYS A 168 -13.14 10.33 -4.09
CA CYS A 168 -13.70 9.37 -3.15
C CYS A 168 -13.56 7.94 -3.70
N VAL A 169 -12.97 7.01 -2.91
CA VAL A 169 -12.68 5.64 -3.36
C VAL A 169 -13.06 4.61 -2.30
N PRO A 170 -13.96 3.65 -2.60
CA PRO A 170 -14.07 2.41 -1.86
C PRO A 170 -12.79 1.59 -2.07
N ALA A 171 -11.95 1.51 -1.02
CA ALA A 171 -10.60 0.98 -1.16
C ALA A 171 -10.56 -0.55 -1.37
N ASN A 172 -11.57 -1.29 -0.88
CA ASN A 172 -11.67 -2.75 -1.01
C ASN A 172 -13.09 -3.18 -1.39
N PRO A 173 -13.45 -3.10 -2.68
CA PRO A 173 -14.76 -3.51 -3.18
C PRO A 173 -15.13 -4.95 -2.84
N ASP A 174 -14.20 -5.90 -3.01
CA ASP A 174 -14.42 -7.32 -2.76
C ASP A 174 -14.72 -7.60 -1.29
N GLY A 175 -13.99 -6.92 -0.41
CA GLY A 175 -14.18 -7.03 1.03
C GLY A 175 -15.49 -6.38 1.49
N MET A 176 -15.85 -5.21 0.98
CA MET A 176 -17.13 -4.55 1.30
C MET A 176 -18.30 -5.43 0.90
N GLU A 177 -18.24 -6.06 -0.28
CA GLU A 177 -19.26 -7.01 -0.73
C GLU A 177 -19.36 -8.21 0.21
N LEU A 178 -18.22 -8.84 0.51
CA LEU A 178 -18.18 -10.03 1.38
C LEU A 178 -18.71 -9.74 2.78
N VAL A 179 -18.19 -8.71 3.43
CA VAL A 179 -18.49 -8.42 4.86
C VAL A 179 -19.92 -7.97 5.03
N SER A 180 -20.42 -7.09 4.15
CA SER A 180 -21.80 -6.58 4.24
C SER A 180 -22.80 -7.69 3.99
N ASN A 181 -22.61 -8.51 2.96
CA ASN A 181 -23.49 -9.64 2.68
C ASN A 181 -23.44 -10.71 3.77
N TRP A 182 -22.25 -10.97 4.34
CA TRP A 182 -22.10 -11.89 5.47
C TRP A 182 -22.84 -11.40 6.70
N TYR A 183 -22.74 -10.12 7.03
CA TYR A 183 -23.48 -9.52 8.14
C TYR A 183 -25.01 -9.62 7.91
N MET A 184 -25.46 -9.23 6.72
CA MET A 184 -26.90 -9.17 6.37
C MET A 184 -27.55 -10.54 6.14
N ARG A 185 -26.77 -11.64 6.04
CA ARG A 185 -27.32 -12.99 5.74
C ARG A 185 -28.32 -13.51 6.76
N ASN A 186 -28.27 -13.04 8.01
CA ASN A 186 -29.22 -13.44 9.02
C ASN A 186 -30.48 -12.57 8.93
N PRO A 187 -31.70 -13.16 8.74
CA PRO A 187 -32.91 -12.37 8.65
C PRO A 187 -33.27 -11.69 9.99
N ASP A 188 -32.86 -12.27 11.13
CA ASP A 188 -33.05 -11.68 12.45
C ASP A 188 -31.91 -10.66 12.72
N PRO A 189 -32.24 -9.34 12.79
CA PRO A 189 -31.23 -8.29 13.02
C PRO A 189 -30.41 -8.50 14.31
N ALA A 190 -31.04 -9.01 15.38
CA ALA A 190 -30.36 -9.21 16.66
C ALA A 190 -29.29 -10.33 16.61
N ARG A 191 -29.33 -11.19 15.59
CA ARG A 191 -28.38 -12.28 15.38
C ARG A 191 -27.35 -11.99 14.29
N ARG A 192 -27.37 -10.81 13.68
CA ARG A 192 -26.39 -10.38 12.68
C ARG A 192 -25.02 -10.19 13.30
N SER A 193 -23.99 -10.65 12.61
CA SER A 193 -22.59 -10.52 13.05
C SER A 193 -21.66 -10.57 11.85
N SER A 194 -20.64 -9.73 11.86
CA SER A 194 -19.51 -9.78 10.93
C SER A 194 -18.44 -10.81 11.32
N ALA A 195 -18.56 -11.42 12.51
CA ALA A 195 -17.63 -12.45 12.95
C ALA A 195 -17.74 -13.73 12.12
N GLY A 196 -16.64 -14.48 12.04
CA GLY A 196 -16.61 -15.79 11.39
C GLY A 196 -16.78 -15.71 9.88
N LEU A 197 -16.19 -14.71 9.21
CA LEU A 197 -16.09 -14.67 7.75
C LEU A 197 -15.47 -15.96 7.22
N PRO A 198 -15.94 -16.48 6.06
CA PRO A 198 -15.46 -17.77 5.55
C PRO A 198 -14.07 -17.73 4.93
N ARG A 199 -13.58 -16.55 4.57
CA ARG A 199 -12.31 -16.32 3.89
C ARG A 199 -11.78 -14.91 4.16
N LEU A 200 -10.53 -14.67 3.75
CA LEU A 200 -9.94 -13.33 3.78
C LEU A 200 -10.78 -12.34 2.96
N TYR A 201 -10.97 -11.13 3.47
CA TYR A 201 -11.76 -10.10 2.79
C TYR A 201 -11.01 -9.40 1.64
N GLN A 202 -9.69 -9.42 1.61
CA GLN A 202 -8.91 -9.29 0.37
C GLN A 202 -8.38 -10.68 0.01
N LYS A 203 -8.55 -11.09 -1.22
CA LYS A 203 -8.40 -12.47 -1.72
C LYS A 203 -7.12 -13.18 -1.23
N TYR A 204 -6.01 -12.45 -1.13
CA TYR A 204 -4.70 -12.99 -0.75
C TYR A 204 -4.16 -12.39 0.55
N ALA A 205 -4.19 -11.07 0.65
CA ALA A 205 -3.53 -10.34 1.71
C ALA A 205 -4.39 -10.18 2.99
N GLY A 206 -5.72 -10.29 2.89
CA GLY A 206 -6.59 -10.01 4.04
C GLY A 206 -6.34 -8.62 4.60
N HIS A 207 -5.98 -8.52 5.89
CA HIS A 207 -5.65 -7.26 6.56
C HIS A 207 -4.34 -6.62 6.04
N ASP A 208 -3.46 -7.42 5.45
CA ASP A 208 -2.20 -6.94 4.89
C ASP A 208 -2.37 -6.21 3.54
N ASN A 209 -3.61 -5.98 3.08
CA ASN A 209 -3.84 -5.07 1.96
C ASN A 209 -3.38 -3.63 2.28
N ASN A 210 -3.32 -3.25 3.57
CA ASN A 210 -2.67 -2.03 4.05
C ASN A 210 -1.18 -2.26 4.43
N ARG A 211 -0.51 -3.20 3.80
CA ARG A 211 0.94 -3.46 3.89
C ARG A 211 1.57 -3.54 2.51
N ASP A 212 0.76 -3.38 1.45
CA ASP A 212 1.16 -3.59 0.06
C ASP A 212 1.51 -2.29 -0.69
N SER A 213 1.24 -1.11 -0.12
CA SER A 213 1.32 0.15 -0.87
C SER A 213 2.70 0.45 -1.45
N TYR A 214 3.81 0.02 -0.81
CA TYR A 214 5.16 0.18 -1.33
C TYR A 214 5.59 -0.91 -2.32
N MET A 215 5.03 -2.13 -2.20
CA MET A 215 5.31 -3.29 -3.06
C MET A 215 4.44 -3.30 -4.32
N VAL A 216 3.18 -2.88 -4.19
CA VAL A 216 2.18 -2.80 -5.26
C VAL A 216 1.98 -4.15 -5.96
N ASN A 217 1.68 -5.19 -5.16
CA ASN A 217 1.40 -6.55 -5.64
C ASN A 217 -0.09 -6.77 -5.92
N MET A 218 -0.98 -6.14 -5.13
CA MET A 218 -2.42 -6.30 -5.27
C MET A 218 -2.98 -5.31 -6.30
N PRO A 219 -3.95 -5.72 -7.13
CA PRO A 219 -4.50 -4.86 -8.16
C PRO A 219 -5.20 -3.63 -7.60
N GLU A 220 -5.87 -3.73 -6.43
CA GLU A 220 -6.50 -2.59 -5.77
C GLU A 220 -5.46 -1.53 -5.38
N THR A 221 -4.31 -1.96 -4.86
CA THR A 221 -3.18 -1.08 -4.53
C THR A 221 -2.63 -0.41 -5.78
N GLU A 222 -2.43 -1.16 -6.86
CA GLU A 222 -1.95 -0.62 -8.13
C GLU A 222 -2.89 0.45 -8.69
N ASN A 223 -4.20 0.19 -8.63
CA ASN A 223 -5.22 1.14 -9.06
C ASN A 223 -5.14 2.45 -8.28
N MET A 224 -5.10 2.38 -6.94
CA MET A 224 -5.04 3.55 -6.06
C MET A 224 -3.71 4.31 -6.21
N ASN A 225 -2.57 3.63 -6.20
CA ASN A 225 -1.26 4.28 -6.33
C ASN A 225 -1.10 4.97 -7.70
N ARG A 226 -1.61 4.36 -8.78
CA ARG A 226 -1.60 4.99 -10.10
C ARG A 226 -2.35 6.31 -10.08
N VAL A 227 -3.53 6.37 -9.45
CA VAL A 227 -4.31 7.62 -9.34
C VAL A 227 -3.55 8.64 -8.49
N MET A 228 -3.09 8.25 -7.29
CA MET A 228 -2.47 9.19 -6.36
C MET A 228 -1.08 9.65 -6.80
N PHE A 229 -0.21 8.74 -7.25
CA PHE A 229 1.21 9.03 -7.43
C PHE A 229 1.64 9.24 -8.88
N ARG A 230 0.73 9.04 -9.85
CA ARG A 230 1.04 9.18 -11.28
C ARG A 230 0.02 10.02 -12.06
N GLN A 231 -1.13 10.33 -11.47
CA GLN A 231 -2.19 11.05 -12.18
C GLN A 231 -2.65 12.33 -11.49
N TRP A 232 -2.97 12.29 -10.19
CA TRP A 232 -3.62 13.41 -9.51
C TRP A 232 -2.75 14.13 -8.48
N TYR A 233 -1.78 13.46 -7.86
CA TYR A 233 -0.86 14.03 -6.86
C TYR A 233 -1.60 14.85 -5.79
N PRO A 234 -2.52 14.23 -5.02
CA PRO A 234 -3.33 14.95 -4.04
C PRO A 234 -2.46 15.62 -3.01
N GLN A 235 -2.87 16.80 -2.54
CA GLN A 235 -2.14 17.48 -1.46
C GLN A 235 -2.42 16.84 -0.11
N ILE A 236 -3.62 16.26 0.05
CA ILE A 236 -4.05 15.55 1.26
C ILE A 236 -4.66 14.20 0.84
N MET A 237 -4.22 13.14 1.50
CA MET A 237 -4.76 11.80 1.41
C MET A 237 -5.33 11.42 2.78
N TYR A 238 -6.62 11.04 2.82
CA TYR A 238 -7.32 10.68 4.05
C TYR A 238 -7.86 9.26 3.96
N ASN A 239 -7.33 8.38 4.81
CA ASN A 239 -7.64 6.96 4.91
C ASN A 239 -8.42 6.66 6.19
N HIS A 240 -9.63 6.11 6.06
CA HIS A 240 -10.50 5.81 7.19
C HIS A 240 -10.26 4.39 7.70
N HIS A 241 -10.07 4.26 9.02
CA HIS A 241 -9.94 2.98 9.73
C HIS A 241 -10.84 2.92 10.97
N GLN A 242 -10.93 1.72 11.56
CA GLN A 242 -11.86 1.46 12.66
C GLN A 242 -11.23 0.53 13.70
N SER A 243 -10.55 1.12 14.67
CA SER A 243 -10.10 0.46 15.90
C SER A 243 -9.80 1.50 16.98
N GLY A 244 -10.77 2.37 17.27
CA GLY A 244 -10.62 3.46 18.24
C GLY A 244 -10.16 2.96 19.61
N PRO A 245 -9.22 3.66 20.30
CA PRO A 245 -8.75 3.25 21.61
C PRO A 245 -9.89 3.16 22.64
N ALA A 246 -9.85 2.18 23.51
CA ALA A 246 -10.90 1.96 24.52
C ALA A 246 -11.17 3.21 25.36
N GLY A 247 -12.44 3.58 25.54
CA GLY A 247 -12.87 4.79 26.26
C GLY A 247 -12.72 6.08 25.45
N THR A 248 -12.49 5.98 24.14
CA THR A 248 -12.51 7.10 23.18
C THR A 248 -13.50 6.81 22.07
N VAL A 249 -13.75 7.79 21.18
CA VAL A 249 -14.54 7.58 19.95
C VAL A 249 -13.63 7.43 18.76
N GLU A 250 -12.66 8.32 18.61
CA GLU A 250 -11.86 8.38 17.40
C GLU A 250 -10.43 8.84 17.71
N PHE A 251 -9.45 8.11 17.19
CA PHE A 251 -8.09 8.59 17.08
C PHE A 251 -7.94 9.35 15.74
N MET A 252 -7.38 10.54 15.83
CA MET A 252 -7.07 11.39 14.67
C MET A 252 -5.63 11.92 14.77
N PRO A 253 -4.98 12.30 13.65
CA PRO A 253 -3.66 12.94 13.72
C PRO A 253 -3.71 14.19 14.63
N PRO A 254 -2.59 14.62 15.20
CA PRO A 254 -1.20 14.21 14.95
C PRO A 254 -0.82 12.85 15.52
N PHE A 255 0.22 12.25 14.90
CA PHE A 255 0.78 10.98 15.33
C PHE A 255 1.90 11.17 16.37
N ARG A 256 2.27 10.09 17.05
CA ARG A 256 3.45 10.06 17.91
C ARG A 256 4.74 9.90 17.12
N ASP A 257 5.88 10.21 17.75
CA ASP A 257 7.19 9.81 17.24
C ASP A 257 7.33 8.27 17.15
N PRO A 258 8.23 7.76 16.27
CA PRO A 258 9.11 8.50 15.40
C PRO A 258 8.50 8.83 14.04
N PHE A 259 9.07 9.84 13.34
CA PHE A 259 8.82 10.03 11.91
C PHE A 259 10.09 9.70 11.10
N ASN A 260 9.93 9.40 9.80
CA ASN A 260 11.04 9.06 8.94
C ASN A 260 11.85 10.31 8.51
N TYR A 261 13.18 10.19 8.38
CA TYR A 261 14.09 11.31 8.16
C TYR A 261 14.24 11.74 6.71
N TYR A 262 13.67 11.00 5.74
CA TYR A 262 13.87 11.25 4.32
C TYR A 262 12.88 12.26 3.75
N TYR A 263 11.65 12.32 4.24
CA TYR A 263 10.67 13.25 3.69
C TYR A 263 10.85 14.69 4.20
N ASP A 264 10.20 15.62 3.51
CA ASP A 264 10.30 17.05 3.80
C ASP A 264 9.61 17.41 5.14
N PRO A 265 10.13 18.36 5.92
CA PRO A 265 9.50 18.83 7.16
C PRO A 265 8.06 19.33 7.01
N LEU A 266 7.65 19.75 5.81
CA LEU A 266 6.27 20.16 5.55
C LEU A 266 5.27 19.00 5.64
N ILE A 267 5.73 17.74 5.59
CA ILE A 267 4.85 16.57 5.79
C ILE A 267 4.37 16.49 7.25
N PRO A 268 5.23 16.35 8.29
CA PRO A 268 4.74 16.29 9.66
C PRO A 268 4.01 17.58 10.05
N LEU A 269 4.46 18.76 9.61
CA LEU A 269 3.78 20.02 9.90
C LEU A 269 2.40 20.11 9.25
N GLY A 270 2.25 19.60 8.03
CA GLY A 270 0.93 19.52 7.38
C GLY A 270 -0.01 18.56 8.09
N ILE A 271 0.49 17.40 8.55
CA ILE A 271 -0.28 16.46 9.38
C ILE A 271 -0.75 17.13 10.68
N GLU A 272 0.13 17.87 11.36
CA GLU A 272 -0.22 18.65 12.57
C GLU A 272 -1.31 19.67 12.28
N GLN A 273 -1.18 20.44 11.20
CA GLN A 273 -2.13 21.50 10.82
C GLN A 273 -3.52 20.91 10.57
N VAL A 274 -3.62 19.88 9.73
CA VAL A 274 -4.91 19.26 9.37
C VAL A 274 -5.51 18.53 10.57
N GLY A 275 -4.71 17.73 11.29
CA GLY A 275 -5.18 16.99 12.47
C GLY A 275 -5.70 17.88 13.56
N THR A 276 -5.00 18.98 13.88
CA THR A 276 -5.47 19.96 14.88
C THR A 276 -6.78 20.62 14.47
N ALA A 277 -6.96 20.91 13.17
CA ALA A 277 -8.22 21.46 12.67
C ALA A 277 -9.38 20.47 12.80
N MET A 278 -9.12 19.16 12.57
CA MET A 278 -10.11 18.09 12.79
C MET A 278 -10.58 18.07 14.26
N HIS A 279 -9.66 18.04 15.23
CA HIS A 279 -9.99 18.08 16.66
C HIS A 279 -10.74 19.37 17.05
N SER A 280 -10.31 20.51 16.51
CA SER A 280 -10.95 21.79 16.79
C SER A 280 -12.41 21.81 16.31
N ARG A 281 -12.67 21.24 15.12
CA ARG A 281 -14.02 21.14 14.58
C ARG A 281 -14.89 20.20 15.41
N MET A 282 -14.38 19.03 15.79
CA MET A 282 -15.08 18.09 16.67
C MET A 282 -15.51 18.79 17.99
N ALA A 283 -14.58 19.48 18.62
CA ALA A 283 -14.87 20.20 19.86
C ALA A 283 -15.92 21.32 19.65
N ALA A 284 -15.82 22.09 18.56
CA ALA A 284 -16.76 23.16 18.23
C ALA A 284 -18.18 22.64 17.92
N GLU A 285 -18.30 21.45 17.35
CA GLU A 285 -19.57 20.77 17.10
C GLU A 285 -20.09 19.97 18.31
N GLY A 286 -19.39 20.03 19.46
CA GLY A 286 -19.80 19.33 20.69
C GLY A 286 -19.61 17.81 20.61
N LYS A 287 -18.66 17.32 19.83
CA LYS A 287 -18.34 15.91 19.61
C LYS A 287 -17.13 15.49 20.46
N PRO A 288 -17.33 14.93 21.67
CA PRO A 288 -16.25 14.51 22.57
C PRO A 288 -15.64 13.17 22.12
N GLY A 289 -14.53 12.79 22.75
CA GLY A 289 -13.97 11.45 22.62
C GLY A 289 -12.87 11.32 21.58
N THR A 290 -12.37 12.42 20.99
CA THR A 290 -11.27 12.36 20.02
C THR A 290 -9.91 12.42 20.71
N THR A 291 -8.96 11.55 20.30
CA THR A 291 -7.60 11.44 20.85
C THR A 291 -6.54 11.49 19.77
N MET A 292 -5.30 11.82 20.15
CA MET A 292 -4.17 12.01 19.24
C MET A 292 -2.85 11.51 19.85
N ARG A 293 -1.76 11.57 19.12
CA ARG A 293 -0.37 11.28 19.57
C ARG A 293 -0.27 10.02 20.40
N SER A 294 0.08 10.13 21.68
CA SER A 294 0.28 8.99 22.59
C SER A 294 -1.02 8.27 22.96
N GLY A 295 -2.17 8.76 22.52
CA GLY A 295 -3.46 8.08 22.68
C GLY A 295 -3.56 6.74 21.93
N ALA A 296 -2.70 6.51 20.94
CA ALA A 296 -2.56 5.25 20.22
C ALA A 296 -1.10 4.99 19.81
N SER A 297 -0.83 3.84 19.19
CA SER A 297 0.53 3.43 18.81
C SER A 297 1.01 3.93 17.45
N TYR A 298 0.16 4.63 16.69
CA TYR A 298 0.44 5.03 15.32
C TYR A 298 1.57 6.07 15.21
N SER A 299 2.53 5.80 14.34
CA SER A 299 3.66 6.69 14.01
C SER A 299 3.70 6.95 12.51
N THR A 300 4.68 7.74 12.06
CA THR A 300 4.86 8.08 10.63
C THR A 300 6.19 7.57 10.06
N TRP A 301 6.74 6.52 10.66
CA TRP A 301 8.03 5.96 10.23
C TRP A 301 7.93 5.09 8.98
N TRP A 302 7.03 4.12 9.00
CA TRP A 302 6.99 3.03 8.05
C TRP A 302 6.44 3.44 6.68
N ASN A 303 6.93 2.80 5.59
CA ASN A 303 6.63 3.16 4.20
C ASN A 303 5.51 2.36 3.53
N GLY A 304 4.96 1.34 4.16
CA GLY A 304 4.18 0.31 3.45
C GLY A 304 2.66 0.42 3.59
N GLY A 305 2.14 1.28 4.48
CA GLY A 305 0.71 1.55 4.56
C GLY A 305 0.25 2.61 3.56
N LEU A 306 -1.01 2.59 3.18
CA LEU A 306 -1.55 3.49 2.17
C LEU A 306 -1.27 4.97 2.50
N ARG A 307 -1.55 5.42 3.73
CA ARG A 307 -1.24 6.78 4.17
C ARG A 307 0.25 7.08 4.26
N THR A 308 1.06 6.09 4.67
CA THR A 308 2.48 6.32 4.95
C THR A 308 3.33 6.32 3.67
N THR A 309 2.96 5.53 2.67
CA THR A 309 3.56 5.60 1.33
C THR A 309 3.41 6.99 0.73
N ALA A 310 2.28 7.67 0.98
CA ALA A 310 1.99 9.01 0.51
C ALA A 310 3.02 10.06 0.98
N TYR A 311 3.57 9.94 2.20
CA TYR A 311 4.59 10.89 2.71
C TYR A 311 5.83 10.96 1.85
N PHE A 312 6.25 9.81 1.31
CA PHE A 312 7.43 9.70 0.45
C PHE A 312 7.20 10.25 -0.97
N GLN A 313 5.94 10.61 -1.27
CA GLN A 313 5.51 11.30 -2.49
C GLN A 313 5.08 12.75 -2.22
N ASN A 314 5.53 13.35 -1.12
CA ASN A 314 5.21 14.72 -0.72
C ASN A 314 3.70 14.98 -0.54
N ILE A 315 2.94 13.98 -0.12
CA ILE A 315 1.50 14.04 0.13
C ILE A 315 1.24 13.92 1.62
N ILE A 316 0.40 14.78 2.17
CA ILE A 316 -0.02 14.74 3.58
C ILE A 316 -0.98 13.58 3.77
N GLY A 317 -0.50 12.47 4.33
CA GLY A 317 -1.28 11.27 4.61
C GLY A 317 -1.92 11.31 6.00
N LEU A 318 -3.23 11.12 6.07
CA LEU A 318 -3.99 11.08 7.32
C LEU A 318 -4.59 9.69 7.51
N LEU A 319 -4.78 9.32 8.76
CA LEU A 319 -5.56 8.15 9.15
C LEU A 319 -6.42 8.56 10.35
N THR A 320 -7.65 8.07 10.39
CA THR A 320 -8.46 8.04 11.60
C THR A 320 -8.79 6.60 11.97
N GLU A 321 -9.00 6.38 13.27
CA GLU A 321 -9.40 5.10 13.84
C GLU A 321 -10.61 5.32 14.72
N ILE A 322 -11.78 5.08 14.18
CA ILE A 322 -13.05 5.29 14.87
C ILE A 322 -13.56 4.02 15.52
N ILE A 323 -14.40 4.15 16.57
CA ILE A 323 -15.23 3.05 17.05
C ILE A 323 -16.50 2.95 16.20
N GLY A 324 -17.15 1.80 16.20
CA GLY A 324 -18.46 1.63 15.59
C GLY A 324 -18.73 0.18 15.24
N ASN A 325 -20.01 -0.17 15.17
CA ASN A 325 -20.46 -1.48 14.73
C ASN A 325 -21.91 -1.32 14.30
N PRO A 326 -22.36 -1.97 13.24
CA PRO A 326 -23.77 -1.97 12.88
C PRO A 326 -24.67 -2.55 13.99
N THR A 327 -24.11 -3.41 14.86
CA THR A 327 -24.75 -3.79 16.13
C THR A 327 -24.33 -2.78 17.20
N PRO A 328 -25.26 -2.07 17.85
CA PRO A 328 -24.92 -1.09 18.89
C PRO A 328 -24.02 -1.64 19.99
N GLN A 329 -23.04 -0.86 20.42
CA GLN A 329 -22.06 -1.25 21.43
C GLN A 329 -21.99 -0.22 22.57
N GLU A 330 -21.32 -0.56 23.66
CA GLU A 330 -21.08 0.38 24.77
C GLU A 330 -19.67 0.98 24.66
N ILE A 331 -19.55 2.29 24.88
CA ILE A 331 -18.25 2.90 25.15
C ILE A 331 -17.86 2.49 26.59
N PRO A 332 -16.75 1.76 26.78
CA PRO A 332 -16.39 1.27 28.11
C PRO A 332 -15.95 2.41 29.04
N PHE A 333 -16.20 2.23 30.33
CA PHE A 333 -15.64 3.11 31.36
C PHE A 333 -14.14 2.85 31.51
N VAL A 334 -13.33 3.85 31.20
CA VAL A 334 -11.87 3.80 31.36
C VAL A 334 -11.49 4.98 32.27
N PRO A 335 -11.21 4.78 33.57
CA PRO A 335 -10.97 5.86 34.53
C PRO A 335 -9.93 6.88 34.06
N GLN A 336 -8.82 6.41 33.46
CA GLN A 336 -7.73 7.26 32.96
C GLN A 336 -8.16 8.18 31.81
N ARG A 337 -9.26 7.83 31.11
CA ARG A 337 -9.84 8.61 30.01
C ARG A 337 -10.90 9.61 30.46
N MET A 338 -11.16 9.71 31.77
CA MET A 338 -12.11 10.70 32.30
C MET A 338 -11.48 12.08 32.52
N LEU A 339 -10.15 12.17 32.49
CA LEU A 339 -9.44 13.44 32.68
C LEU A 339 -8.98 13.99 31.32
N PRO A 340 -9.22 15.28 31.04
CA PRO A 340 -8.64 15.92 29.86
C PRO A 340 -7.12 15.92 29.90
N SER A 341 -6.49 15.75 28.74
CA SER A 341 -5.04 15.88 28.54
C SER A 341 -4.77 16.53 27.18
N ASN A 342 -3.51 16.89 26.92
CA ASN A 342 -3.13 17.41 25.60
C ASN A 342 -3.41 16.44 24.47
N ASP A 343 -3.36 15.14 24.74
CA ASP A 343 -3.64 14.08 23.74
C ASP A 343 -5.10 13.64 23.73
N TYR A 344 -5.90 14.12 24.68
CA TYR A 344 -7.34 13.83 24.82
C TYR A 344 -8.08 15.01 25.47
N PRO A 345 -8.27 16.12 24.71
CA PRO A 345 -8.73 17.39 25.31
C PRO A 345 -10.21 17.41 25.71
N PHE A 346 -11.05 16.57 25.12
CA PHE A 346 -12.50 16.55 25.36
C PHE A 346 -12.98 15.11 25.59
N PRO A 347 -12.90 14.59 26.84
CA PRO A 347 -13.33 13.25 27.19
C PRO A 347 -14.81 12.98 26.94
N ILE A 348 -15.14 11.73 26.55
CA ILE A 348 -16.52 11.24 26.46
C ILE A 348 -16.90 10.41 27.67
N MET A 349 -18.16 10.53 28.09
CA MET A 349 -18.72 9.69 29.15
C MET A 349 -19.14 8.32 28.57
N PRO A 350 -19.05 7.23 29.35
CA PRO A 350 -19.57 5.92 28.95
C PRO A 350 -21.04 6.01 28.54
N GLN A 351 -21.36 5.44 27.38
CA GLN A 351 -22.72 5.46 26.84
C GLN A 351 -22.90 4.39 25.78
N ARG A 352 -24.16 4.07 25.46
CA ARG A 352 -24.48 3.26 24.31
C ARG A 352 -24.17 4.03 23.03
N TRP A 353 -23.53 3.34 22.09
CA TRP A 353 -23.04 3.91 20.85
C TRP A 353 -23.63 3.22 19.64
N HIS A 354 -24.15 3.99 18.72
CA HIS A 354 -24.78 3.55 17.48
C HIS A 354 -23.89 3.90 16.28
N ILE A 355 -23.91 3.07 15.23
CA ILE A 355 -23.08 3.30 14.04
C ILE A 355 -23.36 4.65 13.38
N ARG A 356 -24.58 5.19 13.47
CA ARG A 356 -24.90 6.52 12.96
C ARG A 356 -24.04 7.61 13.59
N GLN A 357 -23.77 7.51 14.87
CA GLN A 357 -22.91 8.46 15.57
C GLN A 357 -21.48 8.43 15.02
N SER A 358 -20.94 7.23 14.72
CA SER A 358 -19.62 7.10 14.06
C SER A 358 -19.62 7.75 12.68
N ILE A 359 -20.64 7.50 11.86
CA ILE A 359 -20.77 8.13 10.55
C ILE A 359 -20.85 9.65 10.65
N ASP A 360 -21.55 10.19 11.64
CA ASP A 360 -21.62 11.64 11.86
C ASP A 360 -20.27 12.24 12.29
N TYR A 361 -19.42 11.48 13.01
CA TYR A 361 -18.04 11.89 13.31
C TYR A 361 -17.17 11.88 12.05
N GLU A 362 -17.20 10.81 11.27
CA GLU A 362 -16.46 10.71 10.00
C GLU A 362 -16.84 11.83 9.01
N ILE A 363 -18.13 12.17 8.91
CA ILE A 363 -18.59 13.30 8.08
C ILE A 363 -18.00 14.62 8.58
N THR A 364 -17.96 14.84 9.92
CA THR A 364 -17.32 16.01 10.49
C THR A 364 -15.82 16.04 10.22
N ALA A 365 -15.14 14.91 10.33
CA ALA A 365 -13.71 14.78 10.01
C ALA A 365 -13.44 15.11 8.53
N ASN A 366 -14.22 14.51 7.60
CA ASN A 366 -14.14 14.82 6.18
C ASN A 366 -14.34 16.32 5.88
N ARG A 367 -15.35 16.93 6.49
CA ARG A 367 -15.60 18.36 6.31
C ARG A 367 -14.50 19.22 6.91
N ALA A 368 -13.87 18.81 8.02
CA ALA A 368 -12.71 19.52 8.60
C ALA A 368 -11.51 19.49 7.63
N VAL A 369 -11.23 18.34 7.03
CA VAL A 369 -10.17 18.21 6.02
C VAL A 369 -10.44 19.11 4.82
N LEU A 370 -11.67 19.11 4.30
CA LEU A 370 -12.06 19.97 3.17
C LEU A 370 -12.05 21.46 3.53
N ASP A 371 -12.40 21.83 4.77
CA ASP A 371 -12.35 23.23 5.22
C ASP A 371 -10.91 23.76 5.20
N VAL A 372 -9.97 22.99 5.72
CA VAL A 372 -8.54 23.33 5.68
C VAL A 372 -8.02 23.36 4.25
N ALA A 373 -8.34 22.35 3.45
CA ALA A 373 -7.90 22.27 2.05
C ALA A 373 -8.41 23.45 1.22
N SER A 374 -9.67 23.87 1.41
CA SER A 374 -10.26 25.02 0.74
C SER A 374 -9.63 26.35 1.19
N ARG A 375 -9.55 26.59 2.50
CA ARG A 375 -9.00 27.87 3.05
C ARG A 375 -7.52 28.08 2.75
N TYR A 376 -6.74 27.00 2.69
CA TYR A 376 -5.30 27.03 2.46
C TYR A 376 -4.90 26.43 1.11
N ARG A 377 -5.82 26.40 0.14
CA ARG A 377 -5.66 25.81 -1.19
C ARG A 377 -4.32 26.20 -1.84
N ASP A 378 -4.08 27.50 -1.98
CA ASP A 378 -2.87 28.02 -2.62
C ASP A 378 -1.60 27.63 -1.84
N THR A 379 -1.70 27.58 -0.51
CA THR A 379 -0.60 27.16 0.36
C THR A 379 -0.25 25.70 0.17
N PHE A 380 -1.24 24.80 0.18
CA PHE A 380 -0.99 23.37 -0.01
C PHE A 380 -0.44 23.05 -1.40
N LEU A 381 -0.98 23.70 -2.43
CA LEU A 381 -0.45 23.57 -3.80
C LEU A 381 0.98 24.08 -3.90
N PHE A 382 1.29 25.25 -3.33
CA PHE A 382 2.65 25.77 -3.33
C PHE A 382 3.61 24.94 -2.45
N ASN A 383 3.12 24.37 -1.34
CA ASN A 383 3.90 23.46 -0.50
C ASN A 383 4.26 22.16 -1.23
N LEU A 384 3.36 21.62 -2.08
CA LEU A 384 3.67 20.47 -2.93
C LEU A 384 4.89 20.76 -3.83
N TYR A 385 4.91 21.92 -4.48
CA TYR A 385 6.06 22.39 -5.24
C TYR A 385 7.31 22.57 -4.36
N THR A 386 7.15 23.20 -3.20
CA THR A 386 8.26 23.47 -2.28
C THR A 386 8.94 22.17 -1.85
N MET A 387 8.17 21.16 -1.46
CA MET A 387 8.67 19.84 -1.08
C MET A 387 9.40 19.16 -2.25
N GLY A 388 8.82 19.14 -3.45
CA GLY A 388 9.43 18.59 -4.66
C GLY A 388 10.76 19.28 -4.99
N ARG A 389 10.78 20.63 -5.02
CA ARG A 389 11.97 21.44 -5.24
C ARG A 389 13.06 21.16 -4.20
N ASN A 390 12.70 21.08 -2.91
CA ASN A 390 13.63 20.77 -1.84
C ASN A 390 14.25 19.38 -2.00
N GLN A 391 13.46 18.38 -2.37
CA GLN A 391 13.94 17.01 -2.63
C GLN A 391 14.91 16.99 -3.83
N ILE A 392 14.59 17.69 -4.91
CA ILE A 392 15.46 17.84 -6.08
C ILE A 392 16.78 18.52 -5.68
N ALA A 393 16.72 19.62 -4.95
CA ALA A 393 17.91 20.36 -4.48
C ALA A 393 18.80 19.47 -3.61
N ARG A 394 18.23 18.74 -2.64
CA ARG A 394 18.97 17.78 -1.80
C ARG A 394 19.59 16.64 -2.60
N GLY A 395 18.93 16.15 -3.65
CA GLY A 395 19.49 15.14 -4.56
C GLY A 395 20.53 15.70 -5.54
N SER A 396 20.60 17.02 -5.71
CA SER A 396 21.53 17.71 -6.64
C SER A 396 22.80 18.22 -5.97
N THR A 397 22.87 18.20 -4.64
CA THR A 397 24.01 18.69 -3.84
C THR A 397 24.45 17.65 -2.82
N ASP A 398 25.63 17.85 -2.23
CA ASP A 398 26.08 16.98 -1.14
C ASP A 398 25.26 17.27 0.12
N THR A 399 24.56 16.24 0.59
CA THR A 399 23.74 16.27 1.79
C THR A 399 24.02 15.06 2.69
N TRP A 400 23.65 15.17 3.95
CA TRP A 400 23.83 14.12 4.94
C TRP A 400 22.55 13.96 5.75
N THR A 401 21.88 12.84 5.60
CA THR A 401 20.79 12.45 6.49
C THR A 401 21.37 11.94 7.80
N VAL A 402 21.12 12.66 8.89
CA VAL A 402 21.58 12.27 10.22
C VAL A 402 20.65 11.19 10.78
N THR A 403 21.22 10.04 11.14
CA THR A 403 20.48 8.91 11.68
C THR A 403 20.75 8.70 13.17
N PRO A 404 19.89 7.97 13.91
CA PRO A 404 20.10 7.67 15.33
C PRO A 404 21.46 7.05 15.63
N LYS A 405 21.91 6.07 14.85
CA LYS A 405 23.23 5.43 15.04
C LYS A 405 24.38 6.43 14.91
N ARG A 406 24.28 7.37 14.00
CA ARG A 406 25.30 8.41 13.82
C ARG A 406 25.31 9.37 15.01
N VAL A 407 24.14 9.73 15.54
CA VAL A 407 24.03 10.55 16.75
C VAL A 407 24.57 9.81 17.98
N GLU A 408 24.22 8.53 18.15
CA GLU A 408 24.74 7.70 19.25
C GLU A 408 26.25 7.52 19.19
N ALA A 409 26.79 7.26 18.01
CA ALA A 409 28.25 7.17 17.80
C ALA A 409 28.95 8.48 18.14
N LEU A 410 28.39 9.63 17.74
CA LEU A 410 28.88 10.95 18.09
C LEU A 410 28.82 11.21 19.60
N GLN A 411 27.70 10.89 20.25
CA GLN A 411 27.53 11.04 21.69
C GLN A 411 28.55 10.18 22.47
N ALA A 412 28.75 8.93 22.02
CA ALA A 412 29.76 8.05 22.60
C ALA A 412 31.19 8.60 22.43
N GLN A 413 31.49 9.25 21.30
CA GLN A 413 32.79 9.92 21.09
C GLN A 413 32.91 11.14 22.00
N ILE A 414 31.91 11.99 22.09
CA ILE A 414 31.90 13.17 23.00
C ILE A 414 32.12 12.72 24.44
N ALA A 415 31.46 11.66 24.90
CA ALA A 415 31.62 11.15 26.25
C ALA A 415 33.02 10.58 26.52
N ARG A 416 33.67 9.96 25.54
CA ARG A 416 35.05 9.48 25.65
C ARG A 416 36.07 10.64 25.74
N GLU A 417 35.86 11.71 24.96
CA GLU A 417 36.73 12.86 24.94
C GLU A 417 36.52 13.80 26.16
N ASN A 418 35.31 13.84 26.70
CA ASN A 418 34.91 14.64 27.84
C ASN A 418 34.24 13.73 28.91
N PRO A 419 34.99 12.84 29.57
CA PRO A 419 34.40 11.98 30.58
C PRO A 419 33.77 12.85 31.68
N PRO A 420 32.57 12.46 32.20
CA PRO A 420 31.94 13.16 33.31
C PRO A 420 32.94 13.22 34.46
N LEU A 421 33.23 14.41 34.99
CA LEU A 421 33.96 14.55 36.24
C LEU A 421 33.24 13.70 37.28
N ALA A 422 33.99 12.81 37.94
CA ALA A 422 33.49 11.93 38.97
C ALA A 422 32.61 12.75 39.93
N ALA A 423 31.41 12.23 40.23
CA ALA A 423 30.40 12.91 41.03
C ALA A 423 30.94 13.30 42.40
N GLY A 424 31.41 14.53 42.57
CA GLY A 424 32.06 15.07 43.77
C GLY A 424 32.23 16.59 43.75
N GLY A 425 31.32 17.32 43.13
CA GLY A 425 31.39 18.77 43.11
C GLY A 425 30.07 19.42 42.74
N ARG A 426 29.27 19.84 43.72
CA ARG A 426 28.23 20.85 43.54
C ARG A 426 28.86 22.15 43.08
N GLY A 427 28.82 22.43 41.79
CA GLY A 427 29.29 23.68 41.23
C GLY A 427 28.40 24.13 40.11
N GLY A 428 27.34 24.84 40.44
CA GLY A 428 26.51 25.60 39.48
C GLY A 428 27.41 26.73 38.89
N GLY A 429 27.87 26.59 37.65
CA GLY A 429 28.59 27.60 36.88
C GLY A 429 27.92 27.84 35.54
N ARG A 430 27.06 28.87 35.44
CA ARG A 430 26.77 29.54 34.18
C ARG A 430 28.04 30.11 33.60
N GLY A 431 28.69 29.39 32.69
CA GLY A 431 29.89 29.83 31.98
C GLY A 431 29.65 29.70 30.48
N GLY A 432 29.08 30.73 29.88
CA GLY A 432 29.08 30.87 28.43
C GLY A 432 30.42 31.44 27.98
N GLY A 433 31.11 30.77 27.07
CA GLY A 433 32.33 31.29 26.41
C GLY A 433 33.39 30.18 26.24
N GLY A 434 33.44 29.55 25.08
CA GLY A 434 34.49 28.62 24.72
C GLY A 434 34.06 27.33 24.02
N ARG A 435 32.77 27.14 23.77
CA ARG A 435 32.25 25.89 23.14
C ARG A 435 32.22 25.90 21.61
N GLY A 436 32.53 27.02 20.94
CA GLY A 436 32.40 27.13 19.48
C GLY A 436 33.32 26.19 18.69
N GLY A 437 34.56 26.04 19.10
CA GLY A 437 35.56 25.19 18.39
C GLY A 437 35.29 23.68 18.60
N ALA A 438 34.84 23.26 19.81
CA ALA A 438 34.46 21.89 20.07
C ALA A 438 33.18 21.47 19.33
N ALA A 439 32.21 22.40 19.22
CA ALA A 439 30.96 22.17 18.47
C ALA A 439 31.25 21.99 16.97
N ALA A 440 32.14 22.79 16.38
CA ALA A 440 32.50 22.65 14.97
C ALA A 440 33.13 21.30 14.65
N LYS A 441 34.07 20.84 15.49
CA LYS A 441 34.68 19.49 15.35
C LYS A 441 33.65 18.37 15.33
N TYR A 442 32.70 18.40 16.24
CA TYR A 442 31.66 17.37 16.34
C TYR A 442 30.68 17.45 15.18
N PHE A 443 30.40 18.62 14.68
CA PHE A 443 29.57 18.80 13.50
C PHE A 443 30.19 18.19 12.24
N GLU A 444 31.48 18.34 12.07
CA GLU A 444 32.23 17.74 10.94
C GLU A 444 32.20 16.21 10.97
N LEU A 445 32.15 15.60 12.15
CA LEU A 445 32.00 14.13 12.28
C LEU A 445 30.68 13.59 11.75
N LEU A 446 29.63 14.42 11.66
CA LEU A 446 28.35 14.07 11.03
C LEU A 446 28.36 14.29 9.52
N ARG A 447 29.44 14.87 8.97
CA ARG A 447 29.55 15.23 7.56
C ARG A 447 30.75 14.58 6.85
N LYS A 448 31.05 13.34 7.25
CA LYS A 448 32.10 12.59 6.58
C LYS A 448 31.77 12.37 5.10
N PRO A 449 32.72 12.47 4.18
CA PRO A 449 32.43 12.26 2.75
C PRO A 449 31.77 10.93 2.41
N GLU A 450 32.20 9.86 3.08
CA GLU A 450 31.65 8.51 2.91
C GLU A 450 30.20 8.34 3.37
N ASP A 451 29.76 9.21 4.28
CA ASP A 451 28.40 9.21 4.86
C ASP A 451 27.43 10.11 4.09
N ARG A 452 27.85 10.68 2.95
CA ARG A 452 26.95 11.49 2.12
C ARG A 452 25.73 10.68 1.65
N ASP A 453 24.62 11.36 1.53
CA ASP A 453 23.47 10.80 0.83
C ASP A 453 23.84 10.55 -0.64
N PRO A 454 23.37 9.45 -1.24
CA PRO A 454 23.70 9.15 -2.63
C PRO A 454 23.06 10.14 -3.60
N ARG A 455 23.78 10.43 -4.67
CA ARG A 455 23.30 11.19 -5.82
C ARG A 455 22.47 10.30 -6.76
N GLY A 456 22.60 9.00 -6.60
CA GLY A 456 21.82 8.02 -7.33
C GLY A 456 22.24 6.59 -7.06
N PHE A 457 21.56 5.68 -7.76
CA PHE A 457 21.82 4.26 -7.71
C PHE A 457 21.84 3.69 -9.12
N VAL A 458 22.70 2.67 -9.34
CA VAL A 458 22.75 1.92 -10.60
C VAL A 458 22.43 0.46 -10.31
N LEU A 459 21.47 -0.10 -11.03
CA LEU A 459 21.12 -1.52 -11.02
C LEU A 459 21.69 -2.14 -12.30
N PRO A 460 22.83 -2.88 -12.23
CA PRO A 460 23.49 -3.43 -13.40
C PRO A 460 22.61 -4.44 -14.14
N SER A 461 22.59 -4.39 -15.48
CA SER A 461 21.79 -5.32 -16.28
C SER A 461 22.40 -6.73 -16.38
N ASP A 462 23.68 -6.88 -16.01
CA ASP A 462 24.40 -8.14 -15.95
C ASP A 462 24.37 -8.84 -14.59
N GLN A 463 23.55 -8.32 -13.64
CA GLN A 463 23.34 -9.01 -12.37
C GLN A 463 22.64 -10.35 -12.55
N PRO A 464 22.90 -11.35 -11.67
CA PRO A 464 22.40 -12.72 -11.84
C PRO A 464 20.88 -12.84 -12.04
N ASP A 465 20.10 -12.07 -11.32
CA ASP A 465 18.62 -12.02 -11.43
C ASP A 465 18.13 -10.63 -11.83
N PHE A 466 18.39 -10.26 -13.09
CA PHE A 466 17.94 -8.98 -13.62
C PHE A 466 16.42 -8.92 -13.82
N LEU A 467 15.74 -10.07 -13.92
CA LEU A 467 14.28 -10.13 -13.99
C LEU A 467 13.64 -9.67 -12.68
N THR A 468 14.19 -10.09 -11.53
CA THR A 468 13.76 -9.59 -10.22
C THR A 468 14.10 -8.10 -10.04
N ALA A 469 15.25 -7.65 -10.53
CA ALA A 469 15.57 -6.21 -10.54
C ALA A 469 14.57 -5.40 -11.38
N THR A 470 14.08 -5.95 -12.50
CA THR A 470 13.03 -5.33 -13.32
C THR A 470 11.69 -5.26 -12.57
N LYS A 471 11.32 -6.31 -11.80
CA LYS A 471 10.14 -6.28 -10.93
C LYS A 471 10.25 -5.20 -9.84
N PHE A 472 11.43 -5.05 -9.24
CA PHE A 472 11.70 -3.97 -8.28
C PHE A 472 11.56 -2.59 -8.93
N VAL A 473 12.12 -2.39 -10.13
CA VAL A 473 11.93 -1.16 -10.90
C VAL A 473 10.46 -0.88 -11.18
N ASN A 474 9.66 -1.91 -11.47
CA ASN A 474 8.22 -1.74 -11.65
C ASN A 474 7.50 -1.30 -10.37
N ALA A 475 7.90 -1.80 -9.20
CA ALA A 475 7.36 -1.30 -7.93
C ALA A 475 7.68 0.19 -7.73
N LEU A 476 8.90 0.64 -8.08
CA LEU A 476 9.28 2.04 -8.05
C LEU A 476 8.45 2.90 -9.01
N LEU A 477 8.29 2.45 -10.27
CA LEU A 477 7.50 3.16 -11.30
C LEU A 477 6.02 3.27 -10.90
N LYS A 478 5.44 2.20 -10.36
CA LYS A 478 4.06 2.19 -9.84
C LYS A 478 3.87 3.18 -8.68
N ASN A 479 4.93 3.40 -7.91
CA ASN A 479 5.00 4.40 -6.84
C ASN A 479 5.46 5.80 -7.29
N GLY A 480 5.44 6.10 -8.59
CA GLY A 480 5.72 7.44 -9.09
C GLY A 480 7.21 7.84 -9.11
N VAL A 481 8.13 6.91 -8.87
CA VAL A 481 9.57 7.17 -8.94
C VAL A 481 10.01 7.26 -10.40
N ARG A 482 10.78 8.29 -10.75
CA ARG A 482 11.39 8.44 -12.08
C ARG A 482 12.61 7.54 -12.19
N VAL A 483 12.55 6.58 -13.12
CA VAL A 483 13.63 5.65 -13.42
C VAL A 483 14.19 5.93 -14.81
N HIS A 484 15.49 5.74 -14.99
CA HIS A 484 16.13 5.79 -16.30
C HIS A 484 16.70 4.44 -16.67
N ARG A 485 16.91 4.23 -17.97
CA ARG A 485 17.59 3.07 -18.53
C ARG A 485 18.77 3.53 -19.38
N ALA A 486 19.92 2.88 -19.24
CA ALA A 486 21.08 3.15 -20.05
C ALA A 486 20.89 2.64 -21.49
N THR A 487 21.07 3.50 -22.48
CA THR A 487 20.96 3.14 -23.92
C THR A 487 22.28 2.62 -24.50
N ALA A 488 23.41 2.88 -23.83
CA ALA A 488 24.74 2.40 -24.19
C ALA A 488 25.52 2.07 -22.90
N PRO A 489 26.63 1.32 -22.98
CA PRO A 489 27.53 1.15 -21.84
C PRO A 489 28.06 2.51 -21.36
N PHE A 490 28.27 2.66 -20.06
CA PHE A 490 28.76 3.90 -19.44
C PHE A 490 29.64 3.58 -18.24
N GLU A 491 30.42 4.55 -17.81
CA GLU A 491 31.34 4.42 -16.68
C GLU A 491 31.01 5.46 -15.59
N ILE A 492 30.95 5.02 -14.33
CA ILE A 492 30.79 5.90 -13.15
C ILE A 492 31.71 5.36 -12.04
N ALA A 493 32.45 6.25 -11.38
CA ALA A 493 33.31 5.92 -10.24
C ALA A 493 34.30 4.77 -10.53
N GLY A 494 34.82 4.70 -11.76
CA GLY A 494 35.78 3.68 -12.19
C GLY A 494 35.18 2.29 -12.46
N LYS A 495 33.83 2.17 -12.48
CA LYS A 495 33.10 0.95 -12.82
C LYS A 495 32.31 1.13 -14.11
N THR A 496 32.46 0.18 -15.02
CA THR A 496 31.69 0.12 -16.28
C THR A 496 30.39 -0.63 -16.06
N TYR A 497 29.30 -0.09 -16.57
CA TYR A 497 27.95 -0.68 -16.53
C TYR A 497 27.48 -0.95 -17.96
N PRO A 498 26.86 -2.10 -18.22
CA PRO A 498 26.35 -2.41 -19.55
C PRO A 498 25.09 -1.59 -19.91
N ALA A 499 24.83 -1.49 -21.21
CA ALA A 499 23.56 -1.00 -21.71
C ALA A 499 22.38 -1.81 -21.11
N GLY A 500 21.25 -1.15 -20.92
CA GLY A 500 20.07 -1.76 -20.28
C GLY A 500 20.03 -1.68 -18.76
N SER A 501 21.15 -1.29 -18.11
CA SER A 501 21.18 -1.04 -16.67
C SER A 501 20.19 0.07 -16.28
N TYR A 502 19.50 -0.09 -15.12
CA TYR A 502 18.61 0.95 -14.61
C TYR A 502 19.37 1.94 -13.75
N VAL A 503 18.96 3.20 -13.84
CA VAL A 503 19.58 4.32 -13.13
C VAL A 503 18.51 5.11 -12.40
N LEU A 504 18.71 5.32 -11.12
CA LEU A 504 17.85 6.09 -10.22
C LEU A 504 18.61 7.33 -9.77
N LYS A 505 18.26 8.51 -10.26
CA LYS A 505 18.81 9.77 -9.77
C LYS A 505 18.01 10.24 -8.57
N THR A 506 18.66 10.62 -7.47
CA THR A 506 17.98 11.15 -6.28
C THR A 506 17.50 12.59 -6.45
N ALA A 507 17.96 13.28 -7.50
CA ALA A 507 17.48 14.61 -7.89
C ALA A 507 16.10 14.54 -8.55
N GLN A 508 15.09 14.16 -7.76
CA GLN A 508 13.68 14.07 -8.18
C GLN A 508 12.74 14.31 -6.99
N ALA A 509 11.49 14.68 -7.24
CA ALA A 509 10.50 14.93 -6.20
C ALA A 509 10.30 13.71 -5.27
N ALA A 510 10.31 12.50 -5.83
CA ALA A 510 10.20 11.24 -5.11
C ALA A 510 11.52 10.76 -4.45
N ARG A 511 12.51 11.66 -4.21
CA ARG A 511 13.79 11.30 -3.58
C ARG A 511 13.61 10.51 -2.28
N ALA A 512 12.67 10.90 -1.44
CA ALA A 512 12.42 10.23 -0.18
C ALA A 512 12.06 8.73 -0.39
N MET A 513 11.22 8.42 -1.37
CA MET A 513 10.87 7.04 -1.74
C MET A 513 12.08 6.27 -2.26
N VAL A 514 12.91 6.89 -3.11
CA VAL A 514 14.13 6.27 -3.62
C VAL A 514 15.06 5.86 -2.48
N LEU A 515 15.30 6.77 -1.53
CA LEU A 515 16.18 6.48 -0.39
C LEU A 515 15.58 5.40 0.53
N ASP A 516 14.32 5.49 0.82
CA ASP A 516 13.67 4.58 1.77
C ASP A 516 13.61 3.13 1.26
N LEU A 517 13.48 2.94 -0.06
CA LEU A 517 13.44 1.60 -0.67
C LEU A 517 14.82 1.02 -1.01
N LEU A 518 15.91 1.80 -0.91
CA LEU A 518 17.27 1.37 -1.27
C LEU A 518 18.29 1.51 -0.11
N GLU A 519 18.16 2.49 0.79
CA GLU A 519 19.06 2.66 1.93
C GLU A 519 18.61 1.79 3.13
N PRO A 520 19.57 1.34 3.97
CA PRO A 520 19.22 0.64 5.21
C PRO A 520 18.35 1.50 6.13
N GLN A 521 17.32 0.90 6.70
CA GLN A 521 16.49 1.55 7.70
C GLN A 521 17.20 1.65 9.04
N ASP A 522 17.20 2.83 9.66
CA ASP A 522 17.77 3.09 10.97
C ASP A 522 16.71 3.66 11.91
N HIS A 523 15.79 2.77 12.34
CA HIS A 523 14.71 3.11 13.27
C HIS A 523 15.30 3.55 14.61
N PRO A 524 14.85 4.68 15.20
CA PRO A 524 15.33 5.14 16.48
C PRO A 524 14.98 4.14 17.62
N ASN A 525 15.83 4.11 18.64
CA ASN A 525 15.52 3.41 19.88
C ASN A 525 14.35 4.11 20.58
N ASP A 526 13.15 3.56 20.44
CA ASP A 526 11.93 4.08 21.09
C ASP A 526 11.70 3.34 22.40
N PHE A 527 11.85 4.04 23.53
CA PHE A 527 11.61 3.50 24.87
C PHE A 527 10.40 4.20 25.50
N ALA A 528 9.67 3.47 26.33
CA ALA A 528 8.54 4.03 27.09
C ALA A 528 8.96 5.22 27.99
N TYR A 529 10.17 5.14 28.53
CA TYR A 529 10.86 6.20 29.27
C TYR A 529 12.38 5.87 29.25
N PRO A 530 13.28 6.82 29.56
CA PRO A 530 14.73 6.55 29.60
C PRO A 530 15.07 5.37 30.48
N GLY A 531 15.67 4.32 29.88
CA GLY A 531 15.99 3.05 30.56
C GLY A 531 14.80 2.12 30.78
N GLY A 532 13.63 2.43 30.24
CA GLY A 532 12.42 1.61 30.29
C GLY A 532 12.36 0.53 29.19
N PRO A 533 11.24 -0.20 29.09
CA PRO A 533 11.06 -1.20 28.05
C PRO A 533 10.99 -0.53 26.66
N PRO A 534 11.50 -1.20 25.61
CA PRO A 534 11.39 -0.74 24.26
C PRO A 534 9.91 -0.75 23.81
N ARG A 535 9.52 0.25 23.04
CA ARG A 535 8.27 0.24 22.27
C ARG A 535 8.56 -0.38 20.93
N PRO A 536 7.81 -1.42 20.53
CA PRO A 536 7.96 -1.95 19.18
C PRO A 536 7.60 -0.90 18.14
N PRO A 537 8.20 -0.93 16.94
CA PRO A 537 7.71 -0.15 15.82
C PRO A 537 6.22 -0.39 15.61
N TYR A 538 5.49 0.62 15.14
CA TYR A 538 4.07 0.47 14.83
C TYR A 538 3.85 -0.67 13.84
N ASP A 539 4.73 -0.77 12.85
CA ASP A 539 4.77 -1.89 11.93
C ASP A 539 6.22 -2.28 11.62
N SER A 540 6.46 -3.58 11.50
CA SER A 540 7.78 -4.15 11.24
C SER A 540 7.93 -4.79 9.87
N ALA A 541 6.86 -4.81 9.06
CA ALA A 541 6.89 -5.37 7.72
C ALA A 541 7.40 -4.33 6.70
N GLY A 542 7.97 -4.82 5.61
CA GLY A 542 8.13 -4.04 4.40
C GLY A 542 9.13 -2.90 4.43
N TRP A 543 10.30 -3.10 5.00
CA TRP A 543 11.28 -2.02 5.13
C TRP A 543 12.03 -1.76 3.81
N THR A 544 13.29 -2.08 3.67
CA THR A 544 14.07 -1.79 2.44
C THR A 544 13.80 -2.85 1.36
N LEU A 545 12.95 -2.52 0.38
CA LEU A 545 12.47 -3.47 -0.63
C LEU A 545 13.59 -4.06 -1.49
N ALA A 546 14.60 -3.26 -1.86
CA ALA A 546 15.73 -3.74 -2.65
C ALA A 546 16.46 -4.92 -1.99
N TYR A 547 16.64 -4.86 -0.66
CA TYR A 547 17.26 -5.96 0.10
C TYR A 547 16.33 -7.18 0.21
N GLN A 548 15.04 -6.97 0.44
CA GLN A 548 14.07 -8.06 0.50
C GLN A 548 14.01 -8.84 -0.81
N MET A 549 14.12 -8.15 -1.95
CA MET A 549 14.13 -8.76 -3.28
C MET A 549 15.51 -9.27 -3.71
N GLY A 550 16.58 -9.05 -2.94
CA GLY A 550 17.92 -9.47 -3.27
C GLY A 550 18.52 -8.77 -4.50
N VAL A 551 18.00 -7.58 -4.84
CA VAL A 551 18.46 -6.78 -5.98
C VAL A 551 19.87 -6.27 -5.74
N LYS A 552 20.75 -6.39 -6.73
CA LYS A 552 22.09 -5.82 -6.71
C LYS A 552 22.05 -4.40 -7.24
N PHE A 553 22.66 -3.48 -6.52
CA PHE A 553 22.79 -2.08 -6.93
C PHE A 553 24.06 -1.45 -6.37
N ASP A 554 24.54 -0.44 -7.04
CA ASP A 554 25.66 0.38 -6.58
C ASP A 554 25.17 1.76 -6.16
N ARG A 555 25.66 2.22 -5.03
CA ARG A 555 25.38 3.53 -4.44
C ARG A 555 26.38 4.56 -5.01
N ILE A 556 25.91 5.58 -5.69
CA ILE A 556 26.73 6.61 -6.33
C ILE A 556 26.70 7.90 -5.50
N LEU A 557 27.84 8.31 -5.00
CA LEU A 557 27.96 9.48 -4.11
C LEU A 557 28.15 10.79 -4.85
N ASP A 558 28.79 10.78 -6.01
CA ASP A 558 29.07 11.98 -6.79
C ASP A 558 28.02 12.21 -7.88
N GLY A 559 27.86 13.46 -8.30
CA GLY A 559 27.01 13.79 -9.43
C GLY A 559 27.46 13.09 -10.71
N PHE A 560 26.53 12.54 -11.47
CA PHE A 560 26.84 11.79 -12.68
C PHE A 560 25.77 12.00 -13.75
N ASP A 561 26.19 11.75 -15.00
CA ASP A 561 25.30 11.69 -16.16
C ASP A 561 25.78 10.61 -17.12
N GLY A 562 24.99 10.34 -18.18
CA GLY A 562 25.31 9.30 -19.14
C GLY A 562 24.24 9.15 -20.22
N PRO A 563 24.36 8.12 -21.05
CA PRO A 563 23.40 7.85 -22.12
C PRO A 563 22.09 7.26 -21.55
N PHE A 564 21.34 8.08 -20.82
CA PHE A 564 20.14 7.66 -20.07
C PHE A 564 18.87 8.16 -20.72
N GLU A 565 17.88 7.27 -20.88
CA GLU A 565 16.52 7.60 -21.28
C GLU A 565 15.55 7.35 -20.11
N VAL A 566 14.51 8.18 -19.99
CA VAL A 566 13.45 7.99 -18.99
C VAL A 566 12.64 6.77 -19.37
N VAL A 567 12.36 5.91 -18.39
CA VAL A 567 11.42 4.80 -18.52
C VAL A 567 10.00 5.34 -18.33
N PRO A 568 9.15 5.35 -19.37
CA PRO A 568 7.89 6.08 -19.34
C PRO A 568 6.77 5.37 -18.55
N ASP A 569 6.81 4.06 -18.45
CA ASP A 569 5.80 3.21 -17.79
C ASP A 569 6.40 1.89 -17.32
N VAL A 570 5.59 1.04 -16.68
CA VAL A 570 6.01 -0.28 -16.23
C VAL A 570 6.70 -1.07 -17.34
N VAL A 571 7.81 -1.71 -17.00
CA VAL A 571 8.67 -2.40 -17.94
C VAL A 571 8.24 -3.86 -18.06
N LYS A 572 8.09 -4.33 -19.30
CA LYS A 572 7.98 -5.77 -19.55
C LYS A 572 9.32 -6.44 -19.28
N PRO A 573 9.34 -7.72 -18.88
CA PRO A 573 10.58 -8.46 -18.77
C PRO A 573 11.43 -8.32 -20.06
N PRO A 574 12.75 -8.05 -19.95
CA PRO A 574 13.60 -8.01 -21.12
C PRO A 574 13.52 -9.39 -21.83
N LYS A 575 13.49 -9.37 -23.17
CA LYS A 575 13.42 -10.61 -23.93
C LYS A 575 14.62 -11.49 -23.62
N GLY A 576 14.35 -12.74 -23.29
CA GLY A 576 15.35 -13.78 -23.17
C GLY A 576 15.79 -14.33 -24.54
N SER A 577 16.54 -15.41 -24.51
CA SER A 577 17.01 -16.06 -25.73
C SER A 577 17.16 -17.55 -25.54
N VAL A 578 17.18 -18.28 -26.67
CA VAL A 578 17.56 -19.69 -26.70
C VAL A 578 18.79 -19.81 -27.58
N ALA A 579 19.97 -19.85 -26.95
CA ALA A 579 21.24 -19.95 -27.67
C ALA A 579 21.49 -21.38 -28.12
N ALA A 580 21.74 -21.58 -29.44
CA ALA A 580 22.11 -22.87 -29.98
C ALA A 580 23.55 -23.22 -29.62
N PRO A 581 23.90 -24.48 -29.29
CA PRO A 581 25.27 -24.90 -29.11
C PRO A 581 25.99 -25.01 -30.46
N ARG A 582 27.35 -25.06 -30.47
CA ARG A 582 28.14 -25.24 -31.69
C ARG A 582 27.88 -26.58 -32.40
N ARG A 583 27.35 -27.57 -31.68
CA ARG A 583 26.92 -28.87 -32.17
C ARG A 583 25.42 -29.06 -31.91
N ARG A 584 24.87 -30.21 -32.37
CA ARG A 584 23.45 -30.52 -32.07
C ARG A 584 23.20 -30.48 -30.58
N ALA A 585 22.18 -29.72 -30.17
CA ALA A 585 21.75 -29.66 -28.77
C ALA A 585 21.21 -31.02 -28.31
N VAL A 586 21.69 -31.49 -27.18
CA VAL A 586 21.12 -32.62 -26.43
C VAL A 586 20.41 -32.17 -25.15
N GLY A 587 20.59 -30.92 -24.77
CA GLY A 587 19.91 -30.29 -23.66
C GLY A 587 20.06 -28.77 -23.67
N TYR A 588 19.41 -28.15 -22.73
CA TYR A 588 19.41 -26.69 -22.50
C TYR A 588 19.57 -26.37 -21.00
N LEU A 589 20.32 -25.34 -20.71
CA LEU A 589 20.63 -24.90 -19.36
C LEU A 589 19.97 -23.55 -19.08
N VAL A 590 19.40 -23.39 -17.90
CA VAL A 590 18.94 -22.09 -17.37
C VAL A 590 19.44 -21.92 -15.95
N SER A 591 19.83 -20.68 -15.61
CA SER A 591 20.39 -20.35 -14.29
C SER A 591 19.39 -20.59 -13.16
N GLY A 592 19.81 -21.27 -12.11
CA GLY A 592 19.05 -21.40 -10.84
C GLY A 592 19.12 -20.17 -9.94
N GLN A 593 19.88 -19.14 -10.33
CA GLN A 593 19.96 -17.86 -9.60
C GLN A 593 18.84 -16.88 -10.01
N VAL A 594 18.00 -17.25 -10.98
CA VAL A 594 16.89 -16.46 -11.47
C VAL A 594 15.59 -17.02 -10.89
N ASN A 595 14.85 -16.22 -10.14
CA ASN A 595 13.58 -16.64 -9.54
C ASN A 595 12.57 -17.15 -10.57
N ASP A 596 12.49 -16.52 -11.72
CA ASP A 596 11.57 -16.91 -12.80
C ASP A 596 11.92 -18.28 -13.43
N ALA A 597 13.07 -18.88 -13.10
CA ALA A 597 13.37 -20.26 -13.49
C ALA A 597 12.34 -21.27 -12.94
N PHE A 598 11.68 -20.96 -11.80
CA PHE A 598 10.58 -21.78 -11.28
C PHE A 598 9.36 -21.77 -12.20
N VAL A 599 9.06 -20.66 -12.88
CA VAL A 599 8.01 -20.59 -13.91
C VAL A 599 8.34 -21.58 -15.05
N ALA A 600 9.62 -21.56 -15.51
CA ALA A 600 10.06 -22.50 -16.54
C ALA A 600 9.95 -23.96 -16.09
N ILE A 601 10.44 -24.29 -14.88
CA ILE A 601 10.34 -25.64 -14.31
C ILE A 601 8.87 -26.11 -14.34
N ASN A 602 7.96 -25.33 -13.79
CA ASN A 602 6.56 -25.71 -13.65
C ASN A 602 5.87 -25.87 -15.02
N ARG A 603 6.09 -24.94 -15.96
CA ARG A 603 5.52 -25.02 -17.32
C ARG A 603 6.09 -26.20 -18.11
N LEU A 604 7.41 -26.43 -18.05
CA LEU A 604 8.06 -27.53 -18.74
C LEU A 604 7.64 -28.90 -18.19
N LEU A 605 7.56 -29.06 -16.87
CA LEU A 605 7.01 -30.26 -16.24
C LEU A 605 5.54 -30.48 -16.62
N ALA A 606 4.74 -29.40 -16.70
CA ALA A 606 3.35 -29.48 -17.15
C ALA A 606 3.25 -29.96 -18.60
N ALA A 607 4.16 -29.51 -19.46
CA ALA A 607 4.25 -29.95 -20.88
C ALA A 607 4.87 -31.33 -21.07
N GLY A 608 5.33 -32.02 -20.02
CA GLY A 608 5.91 -33.36 -20.09
C GLY A 608 7.38 -33.39 -20.53
N GLU A 609 8.09 -32.27 -20.40
CA GLU A 609 9.51 -32.20 -20.67
C GLU A 609 10.34 -32.90 -19.57
N ASP A 610 11.55 -33.34 -19.91
CA ASP A 610 12.48 -33.92 -18.93
C ASP A 610 13.39 -32.85 -18.35
N VAL A 611 13.11 -32.47 -17.13
CA VAL A 611 13.75 -31.38 -16.39
C VAL A 611 14.59 -31.95 -15.26
N TYR A 612 15.82 -31.45 -15.10
CA TYR A 612 16.77 -31.92 -14.08
C TYR A 612 17.36 -30.73 -13.34
N ARG A 613 17.57 -30.87 -12.06
CA ARG A 613 18.30 -29.93 -11.22
C ARG A 613 19.74 -30.37 -11.07
N LEU A 614 20.67 -29.48 -11.39
CA LEU A 614 22.11 -29.74 -11.26
C LEU A 614 22.51 -29.75 -9.77
N THR A 615 23.31 -30.71 -9.39
CA THR A 615 23.95 -30.85 -8.08
C THR A 615 25.37 -30.31 -8.05
N GLU A 616 25.99 -30.19 -9.23
CA GLU A 616 27.33 -29.67 -9.44
C GLU A 616 27.30 -28.55 -10.49
N ALA A 617 28.33 -27.71 -10.48
CA ALA A 617 28.47 -26.66 -11.48
C ALA A 617 28.71 -27.23 -12.87
N MET A 618 28.14 -26.60 -13.89
CA MET A 618 28.31 -26.94 -15.30
C MET A 618 28.68 -25.70 -16.11
N THR A 619 29.61 -25.82 -17.03
CA THR A 619 30.03 -24.72 -17.91
C THR A 619 29.70 -25.05 -19.36
N GLU A 620 29.13 -24.09 -20.11
CA GLU A 620 28.89 -24.16 -21.53
C GLU A 620 29.37 -22.88 -22.22
N GLY A 621 30.42 -22.97 -22.99
CA GLY A 621 31.07 -21.79 -23.54
C GLY A 621 31.61 -20.85 -22.46
N ALA A 622 31.17 -19.59 -22.46
CA ALA A 622 31.50 -18.61 -21.43
C ALA A 622 30.51 -18.60 -20.26
N ALA A 623 29.40 -19.34 -20.36
CA ALA A 623 28.37 -19.36 -19.33
C ALA A 623 28.68 -20.43 -18.26
N SER A 624 28.48 -20.04 -16.98
CA SER A 624 28.64 -20.94 -15.83
C SER A 624 27.31 -21.10 -15.11
N PHE A 625 26.94 -22.34 -14.83
CA PHE A 625 25.70 -22.72 -14.18
C PHE A 625 26.03 -23.34 -12.81
N VAL A 626 25.67 -22.66 -11.74
CA VAL A 626 25.93 -23.10 -10.36
C VAL A 626 25.04 -24.31 -9.98
N PRO A 627 25.36 -25.06 -8.90
CA PRO A 627 24.43 -26.02 -8.33
C PRO A 627 23.05 -25.40 -8.07
N GLY A 628 21.99 -26.15 -8.41
CA GLY A 628 20.60 -25.61 -8.39
C GLY A 628 20.10 -25.12 -9.74
N SER A 629 21.00 -24.87 -10.73
CA SER A 629 20.61 -24.56 -12.09
C SER A 629 19.88 -25.76 -12.75
N VAL A 630 19.16 -25.47 -13.82
CA VAL A 630 18.25 -26.42 -14.45
C VAL A 630 18.78 -26.86 -15.79
N TYR A 631 18.76 -28.18 -16.03
CA TYR A 631 19.02 -28.83 -17.33
C TYR A 631 17.71 -29.39 -17.89
N VAL A 632 17.38 -29.06 -19.13
CA VAL A 632 16.20 -29.55 -19.85
C VAL A 632 16.71 -30.44 -20.98
N ALA A 633 16.36 -31.73 -20.97
CA ALA A 633 16.77 -32.66 -22.03
C ALA A 633 16.04 -32.33 -23.35
N ALA A 634 16.78 -32.31 -24.47
CA ALA A 634 16.21 -31.94 -25.76
C ALA A 634 15.29 -33.03 -26.32
N LYS A 635 14.04 -32.67 -26.56
CA LYS A 635 13.01 -33.42 -27.30
C LYS A 635 12.56 -32.60 -28.51
N ALA A 636 11.73 -33.16 -29.36
CA ALA A 636 11.14 -32.44 -30.49
C ALA A 636 10.22 -31.28 -30.03
N THR A 637 9.61 -31.39 -28.85
CA THR A 637 8.70 -30.42 -28.24
C THR A 637 9.42 -29.34 -27.45
N THR A 638 10.69 -29.50 -27.05
CA THR A 638 11.38 -28.64 -26.10
C THR A 638 11.61 -27.22 -26.64
N MET A 639 12.15 -27.09 -27.88
CA MET A 639 12.55 -25.81 -28.45
C MET A 639 11.39 -24.79 -28.51
N PRO A 640 10.18 -25.11 -28.97
CA PRO A 640 9.05 -24.17 -28.96
C PRO A 640 8.69 -23.72 -27.56
N GLN A 641 8.74 -24.61 -26.55
CA GLN A 641 8.45 -24.25 -25.15
C GLN A 641 9.49 -23.26 -24.59
N LEU A 642 10.77 -23.50 -24.85
CA LEU A 642 11.85 -22.62 -24.42
C LEU A 642 11.75 -21.24 -25.08
N GLN A 643 11.39 -21.17 -26.37
CA GLN A 643 11.21 -19.91 -27.07
C GLN A 643 10.07 -19.12 -26.47
N THR A 644 8.94 -19.75 -26.18
CA THR A 644 7.81 -19.12 -25.48
C THR A 644 8.24 -18.54 -24.12
N LEU A 645 8.99 -19.32 -23.31
CA LEU A 645 9.50 -18.87 -22.02
C LEU A 645 10.51 -17.72 -22.15
N ALA A 646 11.35 -17.73 -23.19
CA ALA A 646 12.27 -16.63 -23.46
C ALA A 646 11.52 -15.34 -23.83
N ASP A 647 10.49 -15.44 -24.66
CA ASP A 647 9.72 -14.30 -25.14
C ASP A 647 8.77 -13.71 -24.06
N GLU A 648 8.10 -14.57 -23.28
CA GLU A 648 7.10 -14.15 -22.29
C GLU A 648 7.69 -13.81 -20.91
N VAL A 649 8.67 -14.61 -20.45
CA VAL A 649 9.22 -14.54 -19.09
C VAL A 649 10.58 -13.84 -19.07
N GLY A 650 11.28 -13.82 -20.20
CA GLY A 650 12.60 -13.18 -20.32
C GLY A 650 13.77 -14.12 -19.98
N LEU A 651 13.54 -15.42 -19.87
CA LEU A 651 14.57 -16.38 -19.51
C LEU A 651 15.53 -16.65 -20.66
N THR A 652 16.83 -16.76 -20.35
CA THR A 652 17.85 -17.15 -21.30
C THR A 652 18.25 -18.62 -21.10
N PHE A 653 18.14 -19.40 -22.18
CA PHE A 653 18.51 -20.79 -22.21
C PHE A 653 19.77 -20.99 -23.08
N VAL A 654 20.73 -21.73 -22.58
CA VAL A 654 21.97 -22.03 -23.28
C VAL A 654 21.95 -23.51 -23.71
N GLY A 655 21.95 -23.77 -25.02
CA GLY A 655 21.99 -25.11 -25.56
C GLY A 655 23.34 -25.78 -25.30
N THR A 656 23.32 -27.07 -24.93
CA THR A 656 24.52 -27.87 -24.69
C THR A 656 24.52 -29.15 -25.50
N SER A 657 25.71 -29.57 -25.92
CA SER A 657 25.95 -30.91 -26.51
C SER A 657 26.34 -31.96 -25.45
N ALA A 658 26.50 -31.53 -24.18
CA ALA A 658 26.75 -32.43 -23.08
C ALA A 658 25.44 -33.07 -22.58
N ARG A 659 25.50 -34.37 -22.25
CA ARG A 659 24.36 -35.06 -21.63
C ARG A 659 24.16 -34.58 -20.20
N VAL A 660 22.98 -34.85 -19.67
CA VAL A 660 22.67 -34.60 -18.27
C VAL A 660 23.71 -35.26 -17.37
N PRO A 661 24.31 -34.52 -16.40
CA PRO A 661 25.26 -35.08 -15.43
C PRO A 661 24.64 -36.23 -14.63
N ALA A 662 25.44 -37.27 -14.32
CA ALA A 662 24.97 -38.47 -13.62
C ALA A 662 24.39 -38.15 -12.21
N GLY A 663 24.89 -37.12 -11.54
CA GLY A 663 24.41 -36.66 -10.23
C GLY A 663 23.19 -35.72 -10.28
N ALA A 664 22.73 -35.32 -11.47
CA ALA A 664 21.59 -34.40 -11.57
C ALA A 664 20.28 -35.07 -11.14
N VAL A 665 19.44 -34.34 -10.41
CA VAL A 665 18.17 -34.84 -9.89
C VAL A 665 17.06 -34.59 -10.92
N LYS A 666 16.44 -35.65 -11.41
CA LYS A 666 15.27 -35.53 -12.26
C LYS A 666 14.09 -34.99 -11.49
N LEU A 667 13.54 -33.88 -11.94
CA LEU A 667 12.36 -33.27 -11.35
C LEU A 667 11.08 -33.96 -11.85
N LYS A 668 10.04 -33.94 -11.05
CA LYS A 668 8.73 -34.48 -11.37
C LYS A 668 7.65 -33.48 -10.97
N LYS A 669 6.48 -33.61 -11.58
CA LYS A 669 5.30 -32.92 -11.08
C LYS A 669 5.04 -33.36 -9.63
N VAL A 670 4.80 -32.42 -8.76
CA VAL A 670 4.47 -32.66 -7.36
C VAL A 670 3.03 -32.24 -7.09
N ARG A 671 2.35 -33.01 -6.27
CA ARG A 671 1.02 -32.70 -5.76
C ARG A 671 1.22 -31.93 -4.45
N ILE A 672 0.94 -30.63 -4.48
CA ILE A 672 1.17 -29.76 -3.33
C ILE A 672 -0.15 -29.50 -2.63
N GLY A 673 -0.22 -29.80 -1.33
CA GLY A 673 -1.27 -29.32 -0.43
C GLY A 673 -0.77 -28.11 0.35
N LEU A 674 -1.43 -26.96 0.19
CA LEU A 674 -1.16 -25.77 0.99
C LEU A 674 -2.20 -25.67 2.11
N TRP A 675 -1.75 -25.73 3.35
CA TRP A 675 -2.63 -25.57 4.49
C TRP A 675 -3.29 -24.19 4.51
N ASP A 676 -4.58 -24.18 4.78
CA ASP A 676 -5.32 -23.00 5.18
C ASP A 676 -6.36 -23.37 6.23
N ARG A 677 -7.07 -22.40 6.77
CA ARG A 677 -8.12 -22.59 7.79
C ARG A 677 -9.39 -21.86 7.39
N TYR A 678 -10.51 -22.20 8.02
CA TYR A 678 -11.70 -21.40 7.93
C TYR A 678 -11.43 -19.94 8.33
N GLY A 679 -11.94 -18.99 7.56
CA GLY A 679 -11.66 -17.58 7.73
C GLY A 679 -10.40 -17.09 6.99
N GLY A 680 -9.57 -18.01 6.56
CA GLY A 680 -8.32 -17.76 5.85
C GLY A 680 -7.17 -17.37 6.78
N SER A 681 -5.95 -17.72 6.37
CA SER A 681 -4.70 -17.30 6.97
C SER A 681 -3.98 -16.33 6.02
N MET A 682 -3.58 -15.15 6.49
CA MET A 682 -2.84 -14.18 5.65
C MET A 682 -1.53 -14.77 5.09
N PRO A 683 -0.68 -15.46 5.90
CA PRO A 683 0.50 -16.15 5.35
C PRO A 683 0.16 -17.20 4.27
N SER A 684 -0.94 -17.96 4.42
CA SER A 684 -1.40 -18.89 3.38
C SER A 684 -1.90 -18.14 2.15
N GLY A 685 -2.59 -17.03 2.34
CA GLY A 685 -3.06 -16.18 1.25
C GLY A 685 -1.92 -15.60 0.42
N TRP A 686 -0.87 -15.07 1.05
CA TRP A 686 0.35 -14.62 0.38
C TRP A 686 1.09 -15.77 -0.32
N THR A 687 1.12 -16.96 0.28
CA THR A 687 1.71 -18.16 -0.34
C THR A 687 0.90 -18.60 -1.57
N ARG A 688 -0.45 -18.53 -1.52
CA ARG A 688 -1.31 -18.78 -2.70
C ARG A 688 -0.98 -17.80 -3.82
N TRP A 689 -0.89 -16.50 -3.52
CA TRP A 689 -0.53 -15.49 -4.50
C TRP A 689 0.82 -15.81 -5.15
N LEU A 690 1.84 -16.13 -4.34
CA LEU A 690 3.17 -16.49 -4.82
C LEU A 690 3.13 -17.74 -5.71
N PHE A 691 2.43 -18.80 -5.30
CA PHE A 691 2.32 -20.03 -6.08
C PHE A 691 1.64 -19.79 -7.42
N GLU A 692 0.61 -18.95 -7.46
CA GLU A 692 -0.05 -18.57 -8.71
C GLU A 692 0.88 -17.78 -9.63
N GLN A 693 1.70 -16.84 -9.11
CA GLN A 693 2.67 -16.09 -9.90
C GLN A 693 3.73 -16.98 -10.54
N TYR A 694 4.18 -18.01 -9.84
CA TYR A 694 5.20 -18.94 -10.33
C TYR A 694 4.64 -20.21 -10.99
N GLY A 695 3.31 -20.36 -11.08
CA GLY A 695 2.64 -21.47 -11.72
C GLY A 695 2.83 -22.81 -11.01
N PHE A 696 2.98 -22.81 -9.67
CA PHE A 696 2.98 -24.05 -8.89
C PHE A 696 1.58 -24.65 -8.86
N PRO A 697 1.42 -25.93 -9.19
CA PRO A 697 0.14 -26.62 -9.01
C PRO A 697 -0.06 -26.93 -7.54
N PHE A 698 -1.12 -26.41 -6.93
CA PHE A 698 -1.44 -26.64 -5.51
C PHE A 698 -2.94 -26.78 -5.29
N GLU A 699 -3.30 -27.40 -4.18
CA GLU A 699 -4.65 -27.49 -3.63
C GLU A 699 -4.63 -26.92 -2.21
N VAL A 700 -5.66 -26.15 -1.85
CA VAL A 700 -5.80 -25.67 -0.47
C VAL A 700 -6.35 -26.80 0.40
N VAL A 701 -5.69 -27.08 1.51
CA VAL A 701 -6.00 -28.20 2.41
C VAL A 701 -6.40 -27.69 3.79
N TYR A 702 -7.57 -28.07 4.24
CA TYR A 702 -8.12 -27.70 5.53
C TYR A 702 -7.93 -28.79 6.59
N PRO A 703 -7.99 -28.47 7.89
CA PRO A 703 -7.72 -29.40 8.98
C PRO A 703 -8.52 -30.72 8.91
N GLN A 704 -9.79 -30.67 8.50
CA GLN A 704 -10.60 -31.90 8.39
C GLN A 704 -10.04 -32.89 7.36
N ALA A 705 -9.50 -32.38 6.24
CA ALA A 705 -8.88 -33.21 5.21
C ALA A 705 -7.53 -33.80 5.68
N LEU A 706 -6.81 -33.08 6.53
CA LEU A 706 -5.58 -33.58 7.17
C LEU A 706 -5.89 -34.69 8.18
N ASP A 707 -6.92 -34.47 9.00
CA ASP A 707 -7.38 -35.41 10.03
C ASP A 707 -7.95 -36.71 9.45
N ALA A 708 -8.42 -36.69 8.19
CA ALA A 708 -8.93 -37.86 7.52
C ALA A 708 -7.83 -38.87 7.12
N GLY A 709 -6.54 -38.46 7.20
CA GLY A 709 -5.39 -39.30 6.89
C GLY A 709 -5.26 -39.65 5.40
N HIS A 710 -4.50 -40.71 5.10
CA HIS A 710 -4.18 -41.15 3.74
C HIS A 710 -3.53 -40.06 2.88
N LEU A 711 -2.75 -39.15 3.48
CA LEU A 711 -2.23 -37.94 2.87
C LEU A 711 -1.29 -38.24 1.70
N ILE A 712 -0.44 -39.28 1.81
CA ILE A 712 0.50 -39.66 0.75
C ILE A 712 -0.21 -40.09 -0.54
N ALA A 713 -1.42 -40.58 -0.48
CA ALA A 713 -2.20 -40.90 -1.67
C ALA A 713 -2.61 -39.67 -2.47
N LYS A 714 -2.73 -38.51 -1.81
CA LYS A 714 -3.20 -37.25 -2.38
C LYS A 714 -2.05 -36.27 -2.67
N TYR A 715 -1.08 -36.17 -1.77
CA TYR A 715 -0.03 -35.15 -1.78
C TYR A 715 1.37 -35.77 -1.76
N ASP A 716 2.30 -35.11 -2.42
CA ASP A 716 3.75 -35.38 -2.30
C ASP A 716 4.39 -34.40 -1.32
N VAL A 717 3.83 -33.18 -1.23
CA VAL A 717 4.30 -32.08 -0.38
C VAL A 717 3.11 -31.44 0.31
N LEU A 718 3.25 -31.19 1.62
CA LEU A 718 2.35 -30.37 2.40
C LEU A 718 3.09 -29.12 2.89
N VAL A 719 2.54 -27.96 2.58
CA VAL A 719 3.12 -26.66 2.97
C VAL A 719 2.31 -26.08 4.11
N PHE A 720 2.97 -25.88 5.26
CA PHE A 720 2.43 -25.24 6.43
C PHE A 720 3.11 -23.87 6.61
N VAL A 721 2.29 -22.84 6.77
CA VAL A 721 2.77 -21.48 7.05
C VAL A 721 2.99 -21.29 8.55
N ASP A 722 3.60 -20.17 8.93
CA ASP A 722 3.82 -19.84 10.33
C ASP A 722 2.52 -19.88 11.15
N GLY A 723 2.58 -20.46 12.34
CA GLY A 723 1.44 -20.61 13.24
C GLY A 723 0.45 -21.72 12.85
N ALA A 724 0.63 -22.44 11.73
CA ALA A 724 -0.28 -23.49 11.30
C ALA A 724 -0.32 -24.71 12.23
N ILE A 725 0.84 -25.10 12.78
CA ILE A 725 0.97 -26.24 13.70
C ILE A 725 1.15 -25.69 15.13
N PRO A 726 0.22 -25.96 16.06
CA PRO A 726 0.30 -25.44 17.42
C PRO A 726 1.42 -26.13 18.23
N ALA A 727 2.08 -25.39 19.09
CA ALA A 727 3.08 -25.95 20.01
C ALA A 727 2.47 -26.71 21.20
N ARG A 728 1.19 -26.49 21.51
CA ARG A 728 0.44 -27.09 22.62
C ARG A 728 -1.00 -27.37 22.23
N GLU A 729 -1.64 -28.39 22.83
CA GLU A 729 -3.03 -28.78 22.58
C GLU A 729 -4.04 -27.70 23.03
N THR A 730 -3.72 -26.92 24.03
CA THR A 730 -4.63 -25.95 24.62
C THR A 730 -4.14 -24.52 24.46
N GLY A 731 -4.93 -23.72 23.77
CA GLY A 731 -5.03 -22.28 23.89
C GLY A 731 -3.78 -21.48 23.46
N GLY A 732 -3.89 -20.75 22.38
CA GLY A 732 -2.94 -19.74 21.98
C GLY A 732 -2.45 -19.85 20.54
N GLY A 733 -3.15 -20.58 19.69
CA GLY A 733 -2.94 -20.49 18.25
C GLY A 733 -3.51 -19.17 17.69
N PRO A 734 -3.23 -18.85 16.42
CA PRO A 734 -3.76 -17.66 15.75
C PRO A 734 -5.29 -17.51 15.85
N ASP A 735 -6.00 -18.60 16.11
CA ASP A 735 -7.46 -18.62 16.27
C ASP A 735 -7.96 -17.88 17.51
N ALA A 736 -7.16 -17.78 18.57
CA ALA A 736 -7.53 -17.06 19.79
C ALA A 736 -7.65 -15.54 19.55
N PHE A 737 -6.86 -14.99 18.64
CA PHE A 737 -6.89 -13.57 18.30
C PHE A 737 -8.06 -13.22 17.36
N MET A 738 -8.55 -14.18 16.56
CA MET A 738 -9.63 -14.00 15.58
C MET A 738 -11.01 -14.46 16.08
N GLY A 739 -11.17 -14.69 17.40
CA GLY A 739 -12.48 -14.98 18.01
C GLY A 739 -12.93 -16.44 17.92
N GLY A 740 -12.05 -17.40 17.60
CA GLY A 740 -12.39 -18.82 17.48
C GLY A 740 -13.17 -19.15 16.20
N GLN A 741 -13.34 -20.44 15.91
CA GLN A 741 -14.12 -20.87 14.74
C GLN A 741 -15.61 -20.93 15.06
N PRO A 742 -16.50 -20.57 14.12
CA PRO A 742 -17.92 -20.66 14.30
C PRO A 742 -18.38 -22.13 14.38
N GLN A 743 -19.52 -22.36 15.02
CA GLN A 743 -20.15 -23.69 14.96
C GLN A 743 -20.68 -23.97 13.55
N ALA A 744 -20.62 -25.23 13.10
CA ALA A 744 -21.06 -25.65 11.78
C ALA A 744 -22.52 -25.31 11.46
N SER A 745 -23.37 -25.25 12.49
CA SER A 745 -24.77 -24.82 12.35
C SER A 745 -24.96 -23.35 12.02
N ASN A 746 -23.95 -22.51 12.29
CA ASN A 746 -24.03 -21.05 12.13
C ASN A 746 -23.46 -20.55 10.82
N ILE A 747 -22.97 -21.45 9.95
CA ILE A 747 -22.38 -21.11 8.66
C ILE A 747 -23.03 -21.90 7.52
N PRO A 748 -22.99 -21.38 6.29
CA PRO A 748 -23.42 -22.09 5.09
C PRO A 748 -22.72 -23.45 4.94
N GLU A 749 -23.41 -24.40 4.32
CA GLU A 749 -22.95 -25.79 4.22
C GLU A 749 -21.64 -25.93 3.45
N GLU A 750 -21.48 -25.15 2.40
CA GLU A 750 -20.30 -25.15 1.54
C GLU A 750 -18.98 -24.83 2.27
N TYR A 751 -19.03 -24.14 3.42
CA TYR A 751 -17.84 -23.81 4.20
C TYR A 751 -17.55 -24.77 5.35
N ARG A 752 -18.47 -25.70 5.67
CA ARG A 752 -18.34 -26.57 6.86
C ARG A 752 -17.13 -27.49 6.80
N ALA A 753 -16.74 -27.92 5.60
CA ALA A 753 -15.56 -28.75 5.39
C ALA A 753 -14.23 -28.01 5.67
N GLN A 754 -14.26 -26.67 5.79
CA GLN A 754 -13.09 -25.84 6.09
C GLN A 754 -12.86 -25.66 7.60
N LEU A 755 -13.86 -26.00 8.44
CA LEU A 755 -13.78 -25.87 9.88
C LEU A 755 -12.74 -26.81 10.49
N GLY A 756 -12.26 -26.47 11.67
CA GLY A 756 -11.31 -27.26 12.44
C GLY A 756 -9.97 -26.57 12.57
N SER A 757 -9.16 -27.11 13.45
CA SER A 757 -7.78 -26.63 13.73
C SER A 757 -6.84 -27.81 13.72
N VAL A 758 -5.60 -27.59 13.34
CA VAL A 758 -4.54 -28.60 13.46
C VAL A 758 -4.34 -28.92 14.93
N SER A 759 -4.42 -30.19 15.30
CA SER A 759 -4.28 -30.66 16.68
C SER A 759 -3.07 -31.58 16.85
N ILE A 760 -2.47 -31.55 18.03
CA ILE A 760 -1.34 -32.43 18.37
C ILE A 760 -1.80 -33.88 18.50
N SER A 761 -3.01 -34.08 19.04
CA SER A 761 -3.54 -35.40 19.30
C SER A 761 -4.08 -36.13 18.06
N LYS A 762 -4.53 -35.41 17.04
CA LYS A 762 -5.18 -35.99 15.86
C LYS A 762 -4.43 -35.71 14.56
N THR A 763 -4.14 -34.44 14.26
CA THR A 763 -3.53 -34.07 12.97
C THR A 763 -2.05 -34.43 12.91
N VAL A 764 -1.29 -34.17 14.00
CA VAL A 764 0.16 -34.40 14.00
C VAL A 764 0.52 -35.88 13.77
N PRO A 765 -0.18 -36.91 14.33
CA PRO A 765 0.08 -38.30 13.99
C PRO A 765 -0.06 -38.60 12.50
N GLU A 766 -1.06 -38.04 11.82
CA GLU A 766 -1.27 -38.22 10.37
C GLU A 766 -0.15 -37.54 9.54
N LEU A 767 0.33 -36.38 10.00
CA LEU A 767 1.49 -35.72 9.39
C LEU A 767 2.78 -36.51 9.57
N LYS A 768 3.02 -37.12 10.74
CA LYS A 768 4.15 -38.01 10.98
C LYS A 768 4.11 -39.20 10.03
N LYS A 769 2.95 -39.87 9.94
CA LYS A 769 2.76 -40.96 9.01
C LYS A 769 3.00 -40.53 7.57
N PHE A 770 2.51 -39.36 7.16
CA PHE A 770 2.75 -38.81 5.83
C PHE A 770 4.26 -38.69 5.51
N VAL A 771 5.05 -38.20 6.49
CA VAL A 771 6.52 -38.08 6.32
C VAL A 771 7.19 -39.45 6.30
N GLU A 772 6.77 -40.38 7.17
CA GLU A 772 7.26 -41.76 7.22
C GLU A 772 6.98 -42.51 5.89
N ASP A 773 5.83 -42.26 5.26
CA ASP A 773 5.45 -42.81 3.97
C ASP A 773 6.17 -42.10 2.77
N GLY A 774 7.08 -41.15 3.02
CA GLY A 774 7.90 -40.48 2.00
C GLY A 774 7.40 -39.11 1.54
N GLY A 775 6.35 -38.57 2.19
CA GLY A 775 5.88 -37.18 2.00
C GLY A 775 6.89 -36.15 2.50
N ARG A 776 6.74 -34.94 2.05
CA ARG A 776 7.61 -33.80 2.41
C ARG A 776 6.77 -32.66 2.99
#